data_cc6e7bb26ed29ac114486266d2b10234
#
_entry.id   cc6e7bb26ed29ac114486266d2b10234
#
_cell.length_a   1.000
_cell.length_b   1.000
_cell.length_c   1.000
_cell.angle_alpha   90.00
_cell.angle_beta   90.00
_cell.angle_gamma   90.00
#
_symmetry.space_group_name_H-M   'P 1'
#
loop_
_entity.id
_entity.type
_entity.pdbx_description
1 polymer ?
#
loop_
_entity_poly.entity_id
_entity_poly.type
_entity_poly.pdbx_seq_one_letter_code
_entity_poly.pdbx_strand_id
1 'polypeptide(L)'
;MSGSPRRRSRTLLIVLVLILSAVGTWTYLSYVDGSALPPGVNEVPQAEAQQQSTLVDQEDLRIMETRAALASALARGGPAAAEARVPHISSSANGQTLVLPQRRDPYRVADLERLGQELFQKQSDGSYVLGINVFVGPGAKLVLQNATGPLVIRMHSEPGAFVSIVSFGASVRINGSTQNPVRLTSWDPNARTADTKVSDGRAYLRAIGGELKVSHAVVEYLGFWSGPTGGLALTGSDRPTQTADRVPVTALPKTPLPKKRPLPKKTPLPKKTAPREQTAAQPRVLLPNGLLVPGRGVDGQVEITDGAGRGRVAYQMPDANLVTGDITDTTITGNAYGIFITASNETRITDVSITGSLVHGVLLHRFARNASIENTTVTDSRGDGFVLSRGTQNVTITGSKAERNGGNGFTISGLPLARGPSASGESLRSFGGSSVTSSEARDNGHYGVEIQGGVELAVQTTEVIGGEMGIVVSQDATGVRVSGNRLTGQRSQGIVLRDGVRSARISGNIVRNTQTAIYLRDAEATISGNTVESASLHAISLLGADGGTEITGNTLGGAGRSALDTARATGTTTVTQNNTGGWQDTAGFWTTVERLAKPMNLIWLGVFSLIVISALRAVRGDGPRVGRRFVHPYEKQTLLEGRPARLLTTDAAPTPAERS
;
A
#
# COMPACT_ATOMS: atom_id res chain seq x y z
N MET A 1 26.24 -33.90 -59.91
CA MET A 1 26.25 -33.91 -58.44
C MET A 1 24.86 -33.50 -57.97
N SER A 2 23.94 -34.48 -57.82
CA SER A 2 22.55 -34.26 -57.41
C SER A 2 22.42 -34.59 -55.94
N GLY A 3 22.42 -33.55 -55.09
CA GLY A 3 22.14 -33.69 -53.66
C GLY A 3 20.68 -34.03 -53.45
N SER A 4 20.39 -35.16 -52.78
CA SER A 4 19.09 -35.72 -52.61
C SER A 4 18.15 -34.77 -51.86
N PRO A 5 16.89 -34.58 -52.31
CA PRO A 5 15.89 -33.70 -51.67
C PRO A 5 15.54 -34.06 -50.24
N ARG A 6 15.85 -35.25 -49.77
CA ARG A 6 15.60 -35.77 -48.42
C ARG A 6 16.50 -35.11 -47.33
N ARG A 7 17.70 -34.62 -47.66
CA ARG A 7 18.54 -33.93 -46.67
C ARG A 7 18.05 -32.51 -46.37
N ARG A 8 17.56 -31.75 -47.39
CA ARG A 8 17.08 -30.38 -47.22
C ARG A 8 15.82 -30.29 -46.36
N SER A 9 14.90 -31.28 -46.45
CA SER A 9 13.68 -31.28 -45.65
C SER A 9 13.93 -31.56 -44.15
N ARG A 10 14.95 -32.39 -43.81
CA ARG A 10 15.34 -32.66 -42.42
C ARG A 10 16.02 -31.43 -41.79
N THR A 11 16.87 -30.75 -42.54
CA THR A 11 17.50 -29.52 -42.05
C THR A 11 16.49 -28.41 -41.81
N LEU A 12 15.52 -28.23 -42.71
CA LEU A 12 14.42 -27.28 -42.53
C LEU A 12 13.53 -27.58 -41.31
N LEU A 13 13.25 -28.85 -41.04
CA LEU A 13 12.49 -29.26 -39.87
C LEU A 13 13.24 -29.01 -38.56
N ILE A 14 14.55 -29.29 -38.55
CA ILE A 14 15.38 -29.02 -37.37
C ILE A 14 15.50 -27.53 -37.10
N VAL A 15 15.71 -26.71 -38.15
CA VAL A 15 15.74 -25.24 -38.02
C VAL A 15 14.40 -24.69 -37.54
N LEU A 16 13.27 -25.21 -38.04
CA LEU A 16 11.96 -24.80 -37.58
C LEU A 16 11.69 -25.16 -36.11
N VAL A 17 12.10 -26.35 -35.67
CA VAL A 17 12.00 -26.78 -34.27
C VAL A 17 12.91 -25.92 -33.36
N LEU A 18 14.11 -25.59 -33.80
CA LEU A 18 15.00 -24.70 -33.06
C LEU A 18 14.47 -23.27 -32.96
N ILE A 19 13.88 -22.75 -34.03
CA ILE A 19 13.23 -21.43 -33.99
C ILE A 19 12.00 -21.43 -33.06
N LEU A 20 11.15 -22.46 -33.13
CA LEU A 20 9.98 -22.58 -32.25
C LEU A 20 10.38 -22.79 -30.80
N SER A 21 11.44 -23.54 -30.51
CA SER A 21 11.94 -23.67 -29.14
C SER A 21 12.61 -22.38 -28.65
N ALA A 22 13.34 -21.66 -29.49
CA ALA A 22 13.91 -20.36 -29.13
C ALA A 22 12.83 -19.30 -28.86
N VAL A 23 11.80 -19.24 -29.71
CA VAL A 23 10.64 -18.36 -29.51
C VAL A 23 9.87 -18.78 -28.25
N GLY A 24 9.65 -20.06 -28.03
CA GLY A 24 8.99 -20.59 -26.83
C GLY A 24 9.78 -20.29 -25.56
N THR A 25 11.09 -20.41 -25.60
CA THR A 25 11.95 -20.06 -24.46
C THR A 25 11.97 -18.55 -24.22
N TRP A 26 12.06 -17.77 -25.29
CA TRP A 26 12.03 -16.30 -25.18
C TRP A 26 10.69 -15.78 -24.65
N THR A 27 9.56 -16.34 -25.12
CA THR A 27 8.23 -15.98 -24.61
C THR A 27 7.99 -16.48 -23.19
N TYR A 28 8.53 -17.66 -22.82
CA TYR A 28 8.49 -18.17 -21.43
C TYR A 28 9.32 -17.26 -20.52
N LEU A 29 10.54 -16.88 -20.91
CA LEU A 29 11.37 -15.94 -20.15
C LEU A 29 10.71 -14.57 -20.03
N SER A 30 10.12 -14.03 -21.12
CA SER A 30 9.37 -12.77 -21.07
C SER A 30 8.09 -12.84 -20.23
N TYR A 31 7.47 -14.02 -20.09
CA TYR A 31 6.32 -14.24 -19.25
C TYR A 31 6.70 -14.43 -17.77
N VAL A 32 7.83 -15.08 -17.51
CA VAL A 32 8.40 -15.23 -16.16
C VAL A 32 8.98 -13.90 -15.66
N ASP A 33 9.59 -13.10 -16.53
CA ASP A 33 9.99 -11.72 -16.19
C ASP A 33 8.78 -10.78 -15.95
N GLY A 34 7.60 -11.12 -16.47
CA GLY A 34 6.36 -10.38 -16.19
C GLY A 34 5.84 -10.56 -14.75
N SER A 35 6.43 -11.46 -13.96
CA SER A 35 6.27 -11.55 -12.49
C SER A 35 7.35 -10.77 -11.74
N ALA A 36 8.26 -10.09 -12.43
CA ALA A 36 9.16 -9.14 -11.82
C ALA A 36 8.31 -8.05 -11.14
N LEU A 37 8.60 -7.80 -9.88
CA LEU A 37 8.06 -6.67 -9.13
C LEU A 37 8.13 -5.40 -10.00
N PRO A 38 7.14 -4.53 -9.93
CA PRO A 38 7.14 -3.30 -10.71
C PRO A 38 8.50 -2.60 -10.62
N PRO A 39 9.02 -2.04 -11.72
CA PRO A 39 10.26 -1.30 -11.69
C PRO A 39 10.13 -0.16 -10.66
N GLY A 40 10.89 -0.23 -9.57
CA GLY A 40 10.82 0.69 -8.42
C GLY A 40 10.66 0.01 -7.06
N VAL A 41 10.21 -1.23 -7.00
CA VAL A 41 10.29 -2.05 -5.78
C VAL A 41 11.67 -2.72 -5.77
N ASN A 42 12.68 -1.99 -5.34
CA ASN A 42 13.94 -2.62 -4.95
C ASN A 42 13.65 -3.42 -3.67
N GLU A 43 13.78 -4.73 -3.74
CA GLU A 43 13.81 -5.56 -2.55
C GLU A 43 14.98 -5.06 -1.68
N VAL A 44 14.65 -4.55 -0.50
CA VAL A 44 15.66 -4.22 0.50
C VAL A 44 16.27 -5.54 0.96
N PRO A 45 17.59 -5.72 0.92
CA PRO A 45 18.22 -6.93 1.42
C PRO A 45 17.76 -7.24 2.84
N GLN A 46 17.46 -8.50 3.14
CA GLN A 46 16.91 -8.89 4.44
C GLN A 46 17.77 -8.40 5.62
N ALA A 47 19.10 -8.43 5.49
CA ALA A 47 20.02 -7.93 6.50
C ALA A 47 19.85 -6.42 6.73
N GLU A 48 19.67 -5.63 5.67
CA GLU A 48 19.43 -4.19 5.76
C GLU A 48 18.08 -3.89 6.39
N ALA A 49 17.03 -4.63 5.99
CA ALA A 49 15.71 -4.52 6.57
C ALA A 49 15.73 -4.80 8.09
N GLN A 50 16.46 -5.83 8.50
CA GLN A 50 16.60 -6.18 9.91
C GLN A 50 17.40 -5.13 10.70
N GLN A 51 18.44 -4.57 10.09
CA GLN A 51 19.21 -3.47 10.69
C GLN A 51 18.32 -2.24 10.92
N GLN A 52 17.60 -1.80 9.91
CA GLN A 52 16.70 -0.65 10.02
C GLN A 52 15.57 -0.89 11.02
N SER A 53 14.98 -2.09 11.04
CA SER A 53 13.97 -2.45 12.06
C SER A 53 14.53 -2.36 13.48
N THR A 54 15.77 -2.82 13.69
CA THR A 54 16.43 -2.73 15.00
C THR A 54 16.62 -1.27 15.43
N LEU A 55 16.99 -0.38 14.51
CA LEU A 55 17.12 1.05 14.79
C LEU A 55 15.77 1.69 15.16
N VAL A 56 14.68 1.28 14.52
CA VAL A 56 13.32 1.74 14.89
C VAL A 56 12.96 1.31 16.30
N ASP A 57 13.23 0.04 16.66
CA ASP A 57 12.94 -0.48 18.00
C ASP A 57 13.76 0.25 19.07
N GLN A 58 15.02 0.57 18.79
CA GLN A 58 15.89 1.36 19.68
C GLN A 58 15.35 2.79 19.88
N GLU A 59 14.89 3.44 18.83
CA GLU A 59 14.31 4.78 18.90
C GLU A 59 12.98 4.79 19.69
N ASP A 60 12.10 3.83 19.43
CA ASP A 60 10.85 3.71 20.18
C ASP A 60 11.12 3.41 21.66
N LEU A 61 12.12 2.58 21.97
CA LEU A 61 12.55 2.32 23.35
C LEU A 61 13.10 3.59 24.00
N ARG A 62 13.97 4.34 23.34
CA ARG A 62 14.52 5.62 23.85
C ARG A 62 13.41 6.62 24.18
N ILE A 63 12.43 6.77 23.28
CA ILE A 63 11.28 7.65 23.47
C ILE A 63 10.43 7.18 24.66
N MET A 64 10.19 5.87 24.77
CA MET A 64 9.42 5.28 25.85
C MET A 64 10.12 5.45 27.20
N GLU A 65 11.43 5.21 27.28
CA GLU A 65 12.24 5.41 28.49
C GLU A 65 12.22 6.87 28.94
N THR A 66 12.41 7.82 28.01
CA THR A 66 12.37 9.26 28.30
C THR A 66 11.00 9.66 28.87
N ARG A 67 9.91 9.18 28.27
CA ARG A 67 8.54 9.43 28.76
C ARG A 67 8.29 8.81 30.13
N ALA A 68 8.72 7.58 30.34
CA ALA A 68 8.55 6.87 31.60
C ALA A 68 9.36 7.52 32.74
N ALA A 69 10.59 7.94 32.46
CA ALA A 69 11.44 8.65 33.42
C ALA A 69 10.78 9.98 33.84
N LEU A 70 10.33 10.79 32.88
CA LEU A 70 9.63 12.05 33.15
C LEU A 70 8.35 11.83 33.98
N ALA A 71 7.49 10.90 33.57
CA ALA A 71 6.25 10.59 34.27
C ALA A 71 6.52 10.07 35.70
N SER A 72 7.50 9.20 35.87
CA SER A 72 7.91 8.65 37.18
C SER A 72 8.47 9.73 38.10
N ALA A 73 9.29 10.63 37.59
CA ALA A 73 9.83 11.75 38.36
C ALA A 73 8.72 12.69 38.83
N LEU A 74 7.78 13.06 37.96
CA LEU A 74 6.64 13.90 38.30
C LEU A 74 5.70 13.22 39.31
N ALA A 75 5.50 11.91 39.21
CA ALA A 75 4.62 11.14 40.11
C ALA A 75 5.23 11.00 41.52
N ARG A 76 6.56 10.88 41.65
CA ARG A 76 7.25 10.80 42.93
C ARG A 76 7.21 12.12 43.73
N GLY A 77 7.06 13.25 43.05
CA GLY A 77 7.09 14.56 43.70
C GLY A 77 8.48 14.95 44.24
N GLY A 78 8.53 15.97 45.09
CA GLY A 78 9.75 16.42 45.73
C GLY A 78 10.88 16.87 44.80
N PRO A 79 12.15 16.63 45.15
CA PRO A 79 13.30 17.06 44.32
C PRO A 79 13.30 16.49 42.91
N ALA A 80 12.93 15.23 42.75
CA ALA A 80 12.84 14.58 41.43
C ALA A 80 11.83 15.25 40.48
N ALA A 81 10.69 15.66 41.04
CA ALA A 81 9.71 16.40 40.25
C ALA A 81 10.16 17.84 39.93
N ALA A 82 10.90 18.48 40.83
CA ALA A 82 11.50 19.79 40.60
C ALA A 82 12.53 19.74 39.45
N GLU A 83 13.41 18.73 39.46
CA GLU A 83 14.38 18.48 38.40
C GLU A 83 13.71 18.19 37.07
N ALA A 84 12.66 17.35 37.04
CA ALA A 84 11.92 17.01 35.84
C ALA A 84 11.14 18.20 35.24
N ARG A 85 10.94 19.29 35.99
CA ARG A 85 10.28 20.53 35.52
C ARG A 85 11.20 21.55 34.90
N VAL A 86 12.51 21.32 34.96
CA VAL A 86 13.50 22.18 34.32
C VAL A 86 14.16 21.43 33.15
N PRO A 87 14.68 22.16 32.15
CA PRO A 87 15.40 21.53 31.05
C PRO A 87 16.62 20.76 31.57
N HIS A 88 16.80 19.53 31.12
CA HIS A 88 17.92 18.66 31.53
C HIS A 88 18.31 17.70 30.44
N ILE A 89 19.51 17.19 30.47
CA ILE A 89 19.99 16.12 29.61
C ILE A 89 19.75 14.78 30.30
N SER A 90 18.94 13.92 29.69
CA SER A 90 18.74 12.54 30.11
C SER A 90 19.66 11.63 29.30
N SER A 91 20.37 10.73 29.96
CA SER A 91 21.22 9.73 29.30
C SER A 91 20.59 8.35 29.44
N SER A 92 20.48 7.60 28.34
CA SER A 92 20.06 6.22 28.31
C SER A 92 21.08 5.38 27.54
N ALA A 93 20.87 4.06 27.49
CA ALA A 93 21.70 3.17 26.67
C ALA A 93 21.63 3.53 25.18
N ASN A 94 20.53 4.16 24.76
CA ASN A 94 20.25 4.52 23.37
C ASN A 94 20.56 6.00 23.05
N GLY A 95 21.38 6.67 23.83
CA GLY A 95 21.88 8.02 23.58
C GLY A 95 21.43 9.07 24.57
N GLN A 96 21.92 10.28 24.36
CA GLN A 96 21.57 11.46 25.15
C GLN A 96 20.38 12.19 24.54
N THR A 97 19.51 12.70 25.42
CA THR A 97 18.31 13.43 25.02
C THR A 97 18.16 14.71 25.86
N LEU A 98 18.13 15.86 25.22
CA LEU A 98 17.76 17.12 25.84
C LEU A 98 16.24 17.14 26.04
N VAL A 99 15.79 17.08 27.28
CA VAL A 99 14.38 17.11 27.66
C VAL A 99 13.95 18.56 27.92
N LEU A 100 12.92 18.99 27.20
CA LEU A 100 12.32 20.32 27.30
C LEU A 100 10.93 20.20 27.94
N PRO A 101 10.79 20.32 29.27
CA PRO A 101 9.51 20.25 29.96
C PRO A 101 8.68 21.52 29.72
N GLN A 102 7.42 21.48 30.14
CA GLN A 102 6.51 22.62 30.04
C GLN A 102 7.05 23.84 30.80
N ARG A 103 7.04 25.00 30.11
CA ARG A 103 7.26 26.33 30.70
C ARG A 103 6.31 27.35 30.07
N ARG A 104 6.23 28.55 30.67
CA ARG A 104 5.34 29.63 30.19
C ARG A 104 5.73 30.08 28.78
N ASP A 105 7.00 30.39 28.57
CA ASP A 105 7.50 30.91 27.30
C ASP A 105 7.99 29.75 26.39
N PRO A 106 7.83 29.88 25.07
CA PRO A 106 8.34 28.88 24.15
C PRO A 106 9.87 28.77 24.21
N TYR A 107 10.39 27.56 24.03
CA TYR A 107 11.80 27.34 23.73
C TYR A 107 12.12 27.86 22.33
N ARG A 108 13.27 28.51 22.20
CA ARG A 108 13.77 29.09 20.95
C ARG A 108 15.16 28.54 20.64
N VAL A 109 15.70 28.85 19.46
CA VAL A 109 17.05 28.46 19.03
C VAL A 109 18.12 28.86 20.07
N ALA A 110 18.05 30.07 20.62
CA ALA A 110 18.96 30.55 21.67
C ALA A 110 18.88 29.73 22.97
N ASP A 111 17.71 29.17 23.30
CA ASP A 111 17.59 28.25 24.42
C ASP A 111 18.28 26.92 24.13
N LEU A 112 18.09 26.39 22.91
CA LEU A 112 18.77 25.15 22.50
C LEU A 112 20.30 25.32 22.51
N GLU A 113 20.79 26.45 22.03
CA GLU A 113 22.23 26.79 22.05
C GLU A 113 22.78 26.82 23.48
N ARG A 114 22.08 27.47 24.40
CA ARG A 114 22.45 27.55 25.80
C ARG A 114 22.36 26.21 26.54
N LEU A 115 21.31 25.41 26.28
CA LEU A 115 21.01 24.16 26.96
C LEU A 115 21.75 22.97 26.35
N GLY A 116 21.95 22.96 25.06
CA GLY A 116 22.65 21.90 24.33
C GLY A 116 24.17 22.00 24.43
N GLN A 117 24.71 23.13 24.86
CA GLN A 117 26.15 23.37 25.01
C GLN A 117 26.94 22.93 23.76
N GLU A 118 27.91 22.05 23.92
CA GLU A 118 28.71 21.54 22.79
C GLU A 118 27.94 20.66 21.81
N LEU A 119 26.73 20.24 22.17
CA LEU A 119 25.89 19.37 21.34
C LEU A 119 24.88 20.14 20.44
N PHE A 120 24.79 21.46 20.57
CA PHE A 120 24.07 22.33 19.67
C PHE A 120 24.87 23.61 19.40
N GLN A 121 25.69 23.57 18.37
CA GLN A 121 26.67 24.61 18.10
C GLN A 121 26.39 25.38 16.82
N LYS A 122 26.53 26.70 16.91
CA LYS A 122 26.56 27.57 15.74
C LYS A 122 27.90 27.43 15.02
N GLN A 123 27.85 27.23 13.73
CA GLN A 123 29.02 27.11 12.86
C GLN A 123 29.45 28.48 12.30
N SER A 124 30.65 28.54 11.73
CA SER A 124 31.18 29.75 11.11
C SER A 124 30.37 30.26 9.93
N ASP A 125 29.62 29.38 9.24
CA ASP A 125 28.70 29.72 8.15
C ASP A 125 27.32 30.17 8.64
N GLY A 126 27.12 30.28 9.93
CA GLY A 126 25.85 30.68 10.56
C GLY A 126 24.84 29.55 10.74
N SER A 127 25.10 28.34 10.23
CA SER A 127 24.28 27.16 10.48
C SER A 127 24.48 26.62 11.90
N TYR A 128 23.58 25.76 12.34
CA TYR A 128 23.70 25.02 13.61
C TYR A 128 23.86 23.53 13.34
N VAL A 129 24.70 22.87 14.12
CA VAL A 129 24.79 21.40 14.16
C VAL A 129 24.08 20.92 15.42
N LEU A 130 23.05 20.08 15.25
CA LEU A 130 22.34 19.44 16.35
C LEU A 130 22.93 18.03 16.54
N GLY A 131 23.70 17.82 17.60
CA GLY A 131 24.36 16.55 17.96
C GLY A 131 23.70 15.82 19.14
N ILE A 132 22.52 16.24 19.56
CA ILE A 132 21.76 15.60 20.66
C ILE A 132 20.30 15.43 20.27
N ASN A 133 19.68 14.33 20.73
CA ASN A 133 18.24 14.17 20.60
C ASN A 133 17.49 15.24 21.39
N VAL A 134 16.39 15.76 20.84
CA VAL A 134 15.55 16.74 21.53
C VAL A 134 14.18 16.12 21.79
N PHE A 135 13.77 16.10 23.06
CA PHE A 135 12.44 15.67 23.47
C PHE A 135 11.64 16.86 24.03
N VAL A 136 10.58 17.23 23.30
CA VAL A 136 9.67 18.32 23.71
C VAL A 136 8.52 17.70 24.51
N GLY A 137 8.51 17.90 25.81
CA GLY A 137 7.59 17.27 26.75
C GLY A 137 6.17 17.82 26.69
N PRO A 138 5.20 17.16 27.38
CA PRO A 138 3.80 17.53 27.34
C PRO A 138 3.58 19.00 27.73
N GLY A 139 2.78 19.73 26.91
CA GLY A 139 2.47 21.13 27.13
C GLY A 139 3.62 22.12 26.84
N ALA A 140 4.82 21.64 26.54
CA ALA A 140 5.93 22.49 26.12
C ALA A 140 5.72 23.07 24.72
N LYS A 141 6.41 24.17 24.43
CA LYS A 141 6.35 24.84 23.12
C LYS A 141 7.78 25.04 22.61
N LEU A 142 8.06 24.54 21.39
CA LEU A 142 9.33 24.79 20.69
C LEU A 142 9.08 25.60 19.44
N VAL A 143 9.84 26.69 19.26
CA VAL A 143 9.77 27.53 18.06
C VAL A 143 11.15 27.59 17.41
N LEU A 144 11.27 26.99 16.24
CA LEU A 144 12.45 27.06 15.39
C LEU A 144 12.25 28.18 14.36
N GLN A 145 12.86 29.32 14.65
CA GLN A 145 12.79 30.53 13.83
C GLN A 145 14.03 31.37 14.10
N ASN A 146 14.57 32.01 13.07
CA ASN A 146 15.58 33.04 13.22
C ASN A 146 14.98 34.40 12.92
N ALA A 147 15.35 35.39 13.71
CA ALA A 147 14.82 36.76 13.55
C ALA A 147 15.51 37.56 12.42
N THR A 148 16.75 37.24 12.09
CA THR A 148 17.62 38.08 11.27
C THR A 148 18.14 37.42 10.00
N GLY A 149 17.67 36.25 9.66
CA GLY A 149 18.11 35.52 8.46
C GLY A 149 17.60 34.06 8.42
N PRO A 150 17.98 33.29 7.41
CA PRO A 150 17.58 31.89 7.32
C PRO A 150 18.14 31.09 8.52
N LEU A 151 17.35 30.14 9.01
CA LEU A 151 17.77 29.20 10.03
C LEU A 151 18.14 27.87 9.38
N VAL A 152 19.40 27.47 9.47
CA VAL A 152 19.86 26.18 8.97
C VAL A 152 20.26 25.30 10.16
N ILE A 153 19.58 24.18 10.35
CA ILE A 153 19.87 23.16 11.35
C ILE A 153 20.31 21.88 10.66
N ARG A 154 21.56 21.51 10.82
CA ARG A 154 22.16 20.27 10.39
C ARG A 154 22.00 19.25 11.51
N MET A 155 21.12 18.31 11.31
CA MET A 155 20.85 17.24 12.28
C MET A 155 21.90 16.14 12.10
N HIS A 156 22.69 15.86 13.11
CA HIS A 156 23.75 14.85 13.06
C HIS A 156 23.21 13.50 12.61
N SER A 157 23.87 12.91 11.64
CA SER A 157 23.50 11.62 11.07
C SER A 157 24.74 10.97 10.47
N GLU A 158 25.21 9.90 11.11
CA GLU A 158 26.31 9.05 10.66
C GLU A 158 25.95 7.58 10.88
N PRO A 159 26.67 6.60 10.33
CA PRO A 159 26.33 5.19 10.43
C PRO A 159 26.01 4.73 11.85
N GLY A 160 24.74 4.40 12.11
CA GLY A 160 24.25 3.92 13.40
C GLY A 160 24.13 4.98 14.51
N ALA A 161 24.41 6.25 14.21
CA ALA A 161 24.31 7.35 15.19
C ALA A 161 23.67 8.57 14.55
N PHE A 162 22.42 8.82 14.85
CA PHE A 162 21.66 9.97 14.36
C PHE A 162 20.83 10.61 15.47
N VAL A 163 20.40 11.83 15.25
CA VAL A 163 19.58 12.56 16.21
C VAL A 163 18.15 12.75 15.70
N SER A 164 17.26 12.97 16.65
CA SER A 164 15.86 13.24 16.35
C SER A 164 15.30 14.42 17.15
N ILE A 165 14.29 15.07 16.60
CA ILE A 165 13.43 16.00 17.33
C ILE A 165 12.09 15.32 17.52
N VAL A 166 11.77 14.94 18.74
CA VAL A 166 10.51 14.26 19.09
C VAL A 166 9.72 15.13 20.05
N SER A 167 8.47 15.39 19.72
CA SER A 167 7.52 16.05 20.63
C SER A 167 6.46 15.06 21.10
N PHE A 168 6.02 15.20 22.34
CA PHE A 168 4.96 14.40 22.93
C PHE A 168 3.93 15.29 23.62
N GLY A 169 2.72 15.40 23.04
CA GLY A 169 1.67 16.28 23.55
C GLY A 169 2.10 17.74 23.65
N ALA A 170 2.96 18.19 22.76
CA ALA A 170 3.58 19.51 22.74
C ALA A 170 3.19 20.29 21.49
N SER A 171 3.57 21.58 21.44
CA SER A 171 3.45 22.39 20.22
C SER A 171 4.85 22.66 19.66
N VAL A 172 5.10 22.22 18.44
CA VAL A 172 6.33 22.51 17.71
C VAL A 172 6.00 23.37 16.50
N ARG A 173 6.73 24.46 16.36
CA ARG A 173 6.57 25.41 15.24
C ARG A 173 7.90 25.62 14.55
N ILE A 174 7.92 25.40 13.26
CA ILE A 174 9.03 25.68 12.35
C ILE A 174 8.57 26.81 11.45
N ASN A 175 8.94 28.03 11.80
CA ASN A 175 8.44 29.24 11.17
C ASN A 175 9.53 29.91 10.33
N GLY A 176 9.57 29.62 9.05
CA GLY A 176 10.32 30.41 8.09
C GLY A 176 9.51 31.56 7.51
N SER A 177 10.09 32.21 6.55
CA SER A 177 9.44 33.12 5.62
C SER A 177 10.04 32.93 4.23
N THR A 178 9.44 33.50 3.21
CA THR A 178 9.95 33.43 1.83
C THR A 178 11.39 33.93 1.71
N GLN A 179 11.78 34.95 2.46
CA GLN A 179 13.16 35.47 2.46
C GLN A 179 14.08 34.73 3.43
N ASN A 180 13.54 34.18 4.52
CA ASN A 180 14.30 33.54 5.59
C ASN A 180 13.72 32.17 5.90
N PRO A 181 13.92 31.15 5.02
CA PRO A 181 13.40 29.82 5.25
C PRO A 181 14.12 29.12 6.42
N VAL A 182 13.43 28.16 7.02
CA VAL A 182 14.05 27.23 7.97
C VAL A 182 14.45 25.97 7.21
N ARG A 183 15.72 25.59 7.28
CA ARG A 183 16.23 24.36 6.66
C ARG A 183 16.58 23.33 7.72
N LEU A 184 16.07 22.09 7.57
CA LEU A 184 16.41 20.92 8.37
C LEU A 184 16.98 19.85 7.44
N THR A 185 18.16 19.35 7.74
CA THR A 185 18.85 18.37 6.88
C THR A 185 19.54 17.32 7.74
N SER A 186 19.41 16.01 7.40
CA SER A 186 20.31 14.98 7.92
C SER A 186 21.73 15.28 7.44
N TRP A 187 22.70 15.28 8.35
CA TRP A 187 24.05 15.75 8.07
C TRP A 187 25.11 14.80 8.60
N ASP A 188 25.94 14.31 7.71
CA ASP A 188 27.16 13.58 8.08
C ASP A 188 28.29 14.59 8.36
N PRO A 189 28.71 14.75 9.61
CA PRO A 189 29.77 15.69 9.98
C PRO A 189 31.16 15.25 9.48
N ASN A 190 31.39 13.97 9.27
CA ASN A 190 32.64 13.42 8.78
C ASN A 190 32.79 13.66 7.28
N ALA A 191 31.76 13.36 6.53
CA ALA A 191 31.72 13.63 5.08
C ALA A 191 31.47 15.11 4.77
N ARG A 192 30.98 15.90 5.73
CA ARG A 192 30.56 17.31 5.58
C ARG A 192 29.55 17.51 4.45
N THR A 193 28.61 16.60 4.37
CA THR A 193 27.54 16.62 3.37
C THR A 193 26.23 16.14 3.97
N ALA A 194 25.14 16.32 3.23
CA ALA A 194 23.86 15.71 3.60
C ALA A 194 23.99 14.17 3.61
N ASP A 195 23.44 13.54 4.64
CA ASP A 195 23.38 12.09 4.73
C ASP A 195 22.21 11.57 3.88
N THR A 196 22.56 10.91 2.79
CA THR A 196 21.59 10.30 1.86
C THR A 196 21.42 8.80 2.07
N LYS A 197 22.24 8.18 2.96
CA LYS A 197 22.23 6.74 3.21
C LYS A 197 21.17 6.37 4.25
N VAL A 198 20.24 5.51 3.87
CA VAL A 198 19.06 5.14 4.68
C VAL A 198 19.29 3.91 5.53
N SER A 199 20.14 2.99 5.05
CA SER A 199 20.32 1.66 5.64
C SER A 199 20.82 1.66 7.08
N ASP A 200 21.53 2.68 7.48
CA ASP A 200 22.15 2.84 8.80
C ASP A 200 21.47 3.89 9.69
N GLY A 201 20.30 4.36 9.27
CA GLY A 201 19.49 5.33 9.98
C GLY A 201 19.81 6.77 9.60
N ARG A 202 18.80 7.65 9.64
CA ARG A 202 18.94 9.08 9.38
C ARG A 202 18.15 9.90 10.41
N ALA A 203 18.54 11.15 10.58
CA ALA A 203 17.84 12.07 11.46
C ALA A 203 16.36 12.21 11.06
N TYR A 204 15.47 12.46 12.04
CA TYR A 204 14.05 12.62 11.78
C TYR A 204 13.36 13.59 12.75
N LEU A 205 12.16 14.06 12.38
CA LEU A 205 11.28 14.85 13.22
C LEU A 205 9.96 14.12 13.40
N ARG A 206 9.51 13.94 14.65
CA ARG A 206 8.26 13.25 14.99
C ARG A 206 7.44 14.01 16.02
N ALA A 207 6.20 14.34 15.69
CA ALA A 207 5.23 14.87 16.64
C ALA A 207 4.27 13.74 17.08
N ILE A 208 4.26 13.42 18.37
CA ILE A 208 3.38 12.40 18.98
C ILE A 208 2.29 13.11 19.77
N GLY A 209 1.11 13.23 19.19
CA GLY A 209 0.06 14.09 19.73
C GLY A 209 0.44 15.59 19.72
N GLY A 210 -0.47 16.43 20.21
CA GLY A 210 -0.24 17.86 20.21
C GLY A 210 -0.30 18.49 18.82
N GLU A 211 0.52 19.52 18.57
CA GLU A 211 0.48 20.33 17.36
C GLU A 211 1.85 20.43 16.69
N LEU A 212 1.90 20.23 15.37
CA LEU A 212 3.07 20.54 14.54
C LEU A 212 2.69 21.55 13.47
N LYS A 213 3.36 22.72 13.47
CA LYS A 213 3.24 23.71 12.40
C LYS A 213 4.56 23.89 11.69
N VAL A 214 4.53 23.82 10.36
CA VAL A 214 5.70 24.00 9.50
C VAL A 214 5.32 24.99 8.41
N SER A 215 6.05 26.08 8.30
CA SER A 215 5.82 27.07 7.26
C SER A 215 7.13 27.60 6.69
N HIS A 216 7.16 27.75 5.36
CA HIS A 216 8.34 28.21 4.61
C HIS A 216 9.61 27.48 5.05
N ALA A 217 9.57 26.15 5.03
CA ALA A 217 10.66 25.29 5.42
C ALA A 217 11.23 24.49 4.23
N VAL A 218 12.49 24.08 4.37
CA VAL A 218 13.15 23.15 3.48
C VAL A 218 13.60 21.96 4.33
N VAL A 219 13.07 20.78 4.05
CA VAL A 219 13.34 19.55 4.81
C VAL A 219 13.99 18.53 3.88
N GLU A 220 15.21 18.10 4.20
CA GLU A 220 16.01 17.32 3.26
C GLU A 220 16.60 16.07 3.90
N TYR A 221 16.44 14.95 3.21
CA TYR A 221 17.07 13.66 3.51
C TYR A 221 16.78 13.13 4.93
N LEU A 222 15.63 13.46 5.47
CA LEU A 222 15.23 12.97 6.78
C LEU A 222 14.62 11.58 6.70
N GLY A 223 14.83 10.80 7.77
CA GLY A 223 14.13 9.58 8.07
C GLY A 223 14.62 8.33 7.38
N PHE A 224 14.16 7.20 7.91
CA PHE A 224 14.49 5.85 7.47
C PHE A 224 13.35 4.88 7.80
N TRP A 225 13.29 3.77 7.11
CA TRP A 225 12.50 2.56 7.23
C TRP A 225 11.00 2.71 7.54
N SER A 226 10.62 3.17 8.74
CA SER A 226 9.21 3.17 9.17
C SER A 226 8.57 4.56 9.05
N GLY A 227 7.24 4.60 8.97
CA GLY A 227 6.52 5.88 8.94
C GLY A 227 6.85 6.79 10.13
N PRO A 228 6.81 6.30 11.39
CA PRO A 228 7.17 7.10 12.57
C PRO A 228 8.58 7.69 12.56
N THR A 229 9.54 7.04 11.92
CA THR A 229 10.92 7.51 11.74
C THR A 229 11.19 8.01 10.31
N GLY A 230 10.15 8.15 9.48
CA GLY A 230 10.25 8.33 8.03
C GLY A 230 10.64 9.73 7.55
N GLY A 231 10.92 10.66 8.43
CA GLY A 231 11.35 12.01 8.10
C GLY A 231 10.53 13.08 8.83
N LEU A 232 9.48 13.59 8.24
CA LEU A 232 8.51 14.47 8.87
C LEU A 232 7.27 13.65 9.24
N ALA A 233 7.15 13.26 10.54
CA ALA A 233 6.13 12.35 11.01
C ALA A 233 5.20 13.01 12.03
N LEU A 234 3.89 12.94 11.76
CA LEU A 234 2.83 13.32 12.68
C LEU A 234 2.14 12.04 13.14
N THR A 235 2.30 11.70 14.42
CA THR A 235 1.75 10.46 14.97
C THR A 235 0.93 10.77 16.20
N GLY A 236 -0.30 10.23 16.23
CA GLY A 236 -1.08 10.21 17.46
C GLY A 236 -0.73 8.99 18.31
N SER A 237 -1.48 8.77 19.36
CA SER A 237 -1.40 7.57 20.17
C SER A 237 -2.49 6.59 19.75
N ASP A 238 -2.12 5.43 19.24
CA ASP A 238 -3.06 4.34 18.91
C ASP A 238 -3.63 3.68 20.18
N ARG A 239 -3.05 3.97 21.33
CA ARG A 239 -3.47 3.41 22.62
C ARG A 239 -3.94 4.52 23.54
N PRO A 240 -5.09 4.34 24.22
CA PRO A 240 -5.49 5.25 25.27
C PRO A 240 -4.38 5.27 26.32
N THR A 241 -3.85 6.45 26.60
CA THR A 241 -2.99 6.62 27.75
C THR A 241 -3.80 6.28 28.99
N GLN A 242 -3.27 5.45 29.88
CA GLN A 242 -3.93 5.03 31.14
C GLN A 242 -4.31 6.19 32.07
N THR A 243 -4.01 7.42 31.69
CA THR A 243 -4.34 8.67 32.39
C THR A 243 -5.58 9.37 31.87
N ALA A 244 -6.25 8.84 30.82
CA ALA A 244 -7.58 9.31 30.47
C ALA A 244 -8.49 9.02 31.67
N ASP A 245 -9.09 10.06 32.22
CA ASP A 245 -10.00 10.08 33.34
C ASP A 245 -10.70 8.75 33.55
N ARG A 246 -10.57 8.18 34.76
CA ARG A 246 -11.31 7.01 35.16
C ARG A 246 -12.79 7.35 34.94
N VAL A 247 -13.32 6.94 33.79
CA VAL A 247 -14.79 6.80 33.68
C VAL A 247 -15.16 5.91 34.87
N PRO A 248 -16.00 6.37 35.80
CA PRO A 248 -16.36 5.57 36.96
C PRO A 248 -16.94 4.28 36.38
N VAL A 249 -16.19 3.21 36.44
CA VAL A 249 -16.75 1.87 36.25
C VAL A 249 -17.65 1.69 37.43
N THR A 250 -18.94 1.96 37.26
CA THR A 250 -19.95 1.61 38.22
C THR A 250 -19.74 0.13 38.47
N ALA A 251 -19.34 -0.20 39.70
CA ALA A 251 -18.91 -1.53 40.07
C ALA A 251 -19.97 -2.54 39.60
N LEU A 252 -19.60 -3.42 38.71
CA LEU A 252 -20.44 -4.53 38.28
C LEU A 252 -20.88 -5.29 39.55
N PRO A 253 -22.17 -5.56 39.76
CA PRO A 253 -22.62 -6.36 40.87
C PRO A 253 -21.88 -7.71 40.84
N LYS A 254 -21.24 -8.07 41.94
CA LYS A 254 -20.62 -9.39 42.12
C LYS A 254 -21.69 -10.45 42.04
N THR A 255 -21.96 -10.97 40.85
CA THR A 255 -22.81 -12.15 40.69
C THR A 255 -22.03 -13.37 41.16
N PRO A 256 -22.56 -14.14 42.16
CA PRO A 256 -21.88 -15.35 42.61
C PRO A 256 -21.75 -16.36 41.46
N LEU A 257 -20.58 -16.93 41.28
CA LEU A 257 -20.34 -18.03 40.33
C LEU A 257 -21.35 -19.15 40.55
N PRO A 258 -22.08 -19.62 39.55
CA PRO A 258 -22.99 -20.74 39.71
C PRO A 258 -22.20 -22.00 40.05
N LYS A 259 -22.65 -22.68 41.13
CA LYS A 259 -22.12 -23.98 41.56
C LYS A 259 -22.19 -24.96 40.41
N LYS A 260 -21.08 -25.70 40.17
CA LYS A 260 -20.96 -26.74 39.14
C LYS A 260 -22.16 -27.70 39.21
N ARG A 261 -22.98 -27.73 38.16
CA ARG A 261 -23.97 -28.78 37.94
C ARG A 261 -23.29 -30.02 37.36
N PRO A 262 -23.67 -31.25 37.77
CA PRO A 262 -23.13 -32.49 37.17
C PRO A 262 -23.56 -32.61 35.71
N LEU A 263 -22.69 -33.16 34.86
CA LEU A 263 -22.96 -33.42 33.45
C LEU A 263 -24.12 -34.43 33.30
N PRO A 264 -25.10 -34.16 32.45
CA PRO A 264 -26.13 -35.14 32.12
C PRO A 264 -25.58 -36.19 31.13
N LYS A 265 -26.02 -37.43 31.30
CA LYS A 265 -25.70 -38.58 30.46
C LYS A 265 -26.17 -38.41 29.02
N LYS A 266 -25.38 -38.94 28.09
CA LYS A 266 -25.55 -38.94 26.63
C LYS A 266 -26.98 -39.23 26.19
N THR A 267 -27.58 -38.33 25.42
CA THR A 267 -28.79 -38.53 24.63
C THR A 267 -28.47 -38.51 23.13
N PRO A 268 -29.14 -39.33 22.28
CA PRO A 268 -28.75 -39.50 20.86
C PRO A 268 -29.05 -38.26 20.03
N LEU A 269 -28.22 -38.04 18.95
CA LEU A 269 -28.35 -36.96 17.98
C LEU A 269 -29.69 -36.99 17.24
N PRO A 270 -30.39 -35.85 17.12
CA PRO A 270 -31.45 -35.68 16.14
C PRO A 270 -30.90 -35.33 14.74
N LYS A 271 -31.64 -35.80 13.74
CA LYS A 271 -31.40 -35.66 12.31
C LYS A 271 -31.30 -34.21 11.86
N LYS A 272 -30.47 -34.00 10.81
CA LYS A 272 -30.24 -32.75 10.08
C LYS A 272 -31.55 -31.97 9.81
N THR A 273 -31.63 -30.78 10.35
CA THR A 273 -32.50 -29.69 9.88
C THR A 273 -31.64 -28.56 9.33
N ALA A 274 -32.18 -27.88 8.35
CA ALA A 274 -31.53 -26.86 7.50
C ALA A 274 -30.75 -25.77 8.25
N PRO A 275 -29.80 -25.07 7.57
CA PRO A 275 -28.91 -24.12 8.21
C PRO A 275 -29.70 -22.94 8.79
N ARG A 276 -29.71 -22.86 10.09
CA ARG A 276 -30.10 -21.64 10.81
C ARG A 276 -29.02 -20.59 10.52
N GLU A 277 -29.40 -19.43 10.05
CA GLU A 277 -28.55 -18.26 9.94
C GLU A 277 -27.67 -18.15 11.19
N GLN A 278 -26.36 -18.32 10.99
CA GLN A 278 -25.40 -18.04 12.04
C GLN A 278 -25.43 -16.55 12.28
N THR A 279 -26.04 -16.15 13.38
CA THR A 279 -25.88 -14.81 13.93
C THR A 279 -24.37 -14.56 14.06
N ALA A 280 -23.83 -13.66 13.26
CA ALA A 280 -22.42 -13.33 13.25
C ALA A 280 -21.97 -13.02 14.69
N ALA A 281 -20.93 -13.71 15.16
CA ALA A 281 -20.38 -13.46 16.47
C ALA A 281 -20.01 -11.98 16.60
N GLN A 282 -20.52 -11.30 17.60
CA GLN A 282 -20.21 -9.88 17.82
C GLN A 282 -18.72 -9.71 18.07
N PRO A 283 -18.09 -8.70 17.48
CA PRO A 283 -16.68 -8.40 17.73
C PRO A 283 -16.43 -8.17 19.22
N ARG A 284 -15.28 -8.59 19.70
CA ARG A 284 -14.88 -8.42 21.11
C ARG A 284 -13.79 -7.37 21.21
N VAL A 285 -13.85 -6.55 22.23
CA VAL A 285 -12.89 -5.50 22.53
C VAL A 285 -12.12 -5.85 23.78
N LEU A 286 -10.79 -5.72 23.73
CA LEU A 286 -9.92 -5.89 24.89
C LEU A 286 -9.86 -4.56 25.66
N LEU A 287 -10.36 -4.57 26.88
CA LEU A 287 -10.22 -3.42 27.79
C LEU A 287 -8.80 -3.33 28.36
N PRO A 288 -8.37 -2.13 28.84
CA PRO A 288 -7.06 -1.94 29.45
C PRO A 288 -6.76 -2.86 30.65
N ASN A 289 -7.78 -3.41 31.28
CA ASN A 289 -7.68 -4.39 32.37
C ASN A 289 -7.57 -5.85 31.90
N GLY A 290 -7.43 -6.08 30.59
CA GLY A 290 -7.32 -7.41 30.00
C GLY A 290 -8.64 -8.16 29.82
N LEU A 291 -9.80 -7.52 30.07
CA LEU A 291 -11.11 -8.13 29.89
C LEU A 291 -11.58 -8.00 28.42
N LEU A 292 -11.97 -9.10 27.81
CA LEU A 292 -12.59 -9.14 26.49
C LEU A 292 -14.11 -8.94 26.62
N VAL A 293 -14.62 -7.85 26.05
CA VAL A 293 -16.07 -7.55 26.04
C VAL A 293 -16.59 -7.52 24.59
N PRO A 294 -17.87 -7.91 24.35
CA PRO A 294 -18.50 -7.71 23.06
C PRO A 294 -18.58 -6.22 22.72
N GLY A 295 -18.17 -5.82 21.52
CA GLY A 295 -18.23 -4.43 21.11
C GLY A 295 -18.21 -4.26 19.59
N ARG A 296 -18.66 -3.10 19.11
CA ARG A 296 -18.51 -2.65 17.72
C ARG A 296 -17.61 -1.43 17.70
N GLY A 297 -16.51 -1.52 16.95
CA GLY A 297 -15.72 -0.35 16.62
C GLY A 297 -16.37 0.42 15.47
N VAL A 298 -16.55 1.72 15.63
CA VAL A 298 -17.02 2.62 14.57
C VAL A 298 -16.16 3.86 14.63
N ASP A 299 -15.41 4.12 13.56
CA ASP A 299 -14.73 5.41 13.32
C ASP A 299 -13.91 5.95 14.50
N GLY A 300 -13.07 5.10 15.09
CA GLY A 300 -12.32 5.46 16.31
C GLY A 300 -13.17 5.42 17.59
N GLN A 301 -14.44 5.06 17.48
CA GLN A 301 -15.33 4.78 18.60
C GLN A 301 -15.52 3.28 18.76
N VAL A 302 -15.33 2.78 19.95
CA VAL A 302 -15.65 1.41 20.33
C VAL A 302 -16.94 1.42 21.12
N GLU A 303 -17.99 0.86 20.56
CA GLU A 303 -19.24 0.69 21.27
C GLU A 303 -19.19 -0.63 22.06
N ILE A 304 -19.12 -0.52 23.38
CA ILE A 304 -19.12 -1.67 24.28
C ILE A 304 -20.55 -1.85 24.78
N THR A 305 -21.15 -2.99 24.48
CA THR A 305 -22.45 -3.37 25.08
C THR A 305 -22.21 -4.36 26.22
N ASP A 306 -22.85 -4.15 27.34
CA ASP A 306 -22.94 -5.19 28.37
C ASP A 306 -23.69 -6.42 27.82
N GLY A 307 -23.41 -7.60 28.38
CA GLY A 307 -24.03 -8.85 27.92
C GLY A 307 -25.58 -8.89 28.05
N ALA A 308 -26.19 -7.83 28.56
CA ALA A 308 -27.63 -7.64 28.70
C ALA A 308 -28.19 -6.61 27.70
N GLY A 309 -27.37 -6.02 26.84
CA GLY A 309 -27.81 -5.04 25.84
C GLY A 309 -28.25 -3.69 26.42
N ARG A 310 -27.94 -3.42 27.68
CA ARG A 310 -28.25 -2.17 28.36
C ARG A 310 -26.97 -1.46 28.76
N GLY A 311 -26.73 -0.34 28.17
CA GLY A 311 -25.57 0.51 28.41
C GLY A 311 -24.58 0.50 27.27
N ARG A 312 -24.51 1.61 26.55
CA ARG A 312 -23.53 1.85 25.50
C ARG A 312 -22.41 2.64 26.13
N VAL A 313 -21.21 2.03 26.25
CA VAL A 313 -20.02 2.77 26.53
C VAL A 313 -19.34 2.98 25.17
N ALA A 314 -19.50 4.16 24.61
CA ALA A 314 -18.76 4.55 23.42
C ALA A 314 -17.31 4.85 23.86
N TYR A 315 -16.36 4.04 23.42
CA TYR A 315 -14.96 4.37 23.54
C TYR A 315 -14.60 5.32 22.40
N GLN A 316 -14.42 6.59 22.72
CA GLN A 316 -13.81 7.57 21.82
C GLN A 316 -12.31 7.62 22.12
N MET A 317 -11.50 7.58 21.07
CA MET A 317 -10.10 7.98 21.20
C MET A 317 -10.12 9.46 21.64
N PRO A 318 -9.60 9.81 22.82
CA PRO A 318 -9.62 11.20 23.27
C PRO A 318 -8.89 12.09 22.25
N ASP A 319 -9.43 13.26 21.95
CA ASP A 319 -8.80 14.21 21.05
C ASP A 319 -7.38 14.59 21.49
N ALA A 320 -7.10 14.52 22.79
CA ALA A 320 -5.75 14.69 23.36
C ALA A 320 -4.71 13.66 22.84
N ASN A 321 -5.14 12.53 22.31
CA ASN A 321 -4.26 11.51 21.75
C ASN A 321 -4.03 11.69 20.24
N LEU A 322 -4.77 12.58 19.58
CA LEU A 322 -4.61 12.87 18.18
C LEU A 322 -3.57 13.99 18.00
N VAL A 323 -2.84 13.89 16.88
CA VAL A 323 -1.95 14.98 16.46
C VAL A 323 -2.72 15.91 15.52
N THR A 324 -2.43 17.21 15.57
CA THR A 324 -2.85 18.15 14.56
C THR A 324 -1.62 18.69 13.80
N GLY A 325 -1.78 18.96 12.52
CA GLY A 325 -0.69 19.42 11.66
C GLY A 325 -1.13 20.56 10.77
N ASP A 326 -0.20 21.48 10.52
CA ASP A 326 -0.37 22.56 9.56
C ASP A 326 0.97 22.76 8.84
N ILE A 327 1.06 22.30 7.59
CA ILE A 327 2.30 22.33 6.80
C ILE A 327 2.03 23.16 5.55
N THR A 328 2.71 24.28 5.44
CA THR A 328 2.49 25.24 4.35
C THR A 328 3.79 25.69 3.72
N ASP A 329 3.76 26.05 2.43
CA ASP A 329 4.88 26.65 1.71
C ASP A 329 6.22 25.92 1.97
N THR A 330 6.22 24.61 1.94
CA THR A 330 7.35 23.79 2.39
C THR A 330 7.86 22.91 1.26
N THR A 331 9.19 22.85 1.13
CA THR A 331 9.86 21.93 0.19
C THR A 331 10.47 20.76 0.95
N ILE A 332 10.19 19.54 0.49
CA ILE A 332 10.69 18.29 1.09
C ILE A 332 11.41 17.49 0.02
N THR A 333 12.65 17.07 0.28
CA THR A 333 13.47 16.36 -0.71
C THR A 333 14.16 15.15 -0.09
N GLY A 334 14.04 13.99 -0.74
CA GLY A 334 14.82 12.80 -0.42
C GLY A 334 14.53 12.19 0.97
N ASN A 335 13.43 12.52 1.61
CA ASN A 335 13.00 11.87 2.85
C ASN A 335 12.65 10.39 2.60
N ALA A 336 12.64 9.57 3.65
CA ALA A 336 12.15 8.21 3.51
C ALA A 336 10.66 8.20 3.16
N TYR A 337 9.83 8.90 3.93
CA TYR A 337 8.49 9.35 3.54
C TYR A 337 8.53 10.88 3.43
N GLY A 338 7.93 11.47 2.43
CA GLY A 338 7.84 12.93 2.36
C GLY A 338 7.17 13.46 3.62
N ILE A 339 5.91 13.07 3.83
CA ILE A 339 5.14 13.33 5.06
C ILE A 339 4.43 12.05 5.48
N PHE A 340 4.57 11.65 6.74
CA PHE A 340 3.84 10.54 7.34
C PHE A 340 2.87 11.02 8.41
N ILE A 341 1.60 10.60 8.33
CA ILE A 341 0.54 11.04 9.26
C ILE A 341 -0.24 9.82 9.73
N THR A 342 -0.42 9.68 11.03
CA THR A 342 -1.30 8.65 11.64
C THR A 342 -1.99 9.18 12.88
N ALA A 343 -3.21 8.72 13.16
CA ALA A 343 -4.01 9.14 14.31
C ALA A 343 -4.05 10.67 14.45
N SER A 344 -4.49 11.34 13.41
CA SER A 344 -4.56 12.80 13.31
C SER A 344 -6.00 13.29 13.10
N ASN A 345 -6.24 14.55 13.46
CA ASN A 345 -7.48 15.23 13.15
C ASN A 345 -7.18 16.62 12.58
N GLU A 346 -7.94 17.01 11.53
CA GLU A 346 -7.88 18.34 10.94
C GLU A 346 -6.46 18.77 10.49
N THR A 347 -5.67 17.82 9.98
CA THR A 347 -4.35 18.15 9.42
C THR A 347 -4.51 18.87 8.08
N ARG A 348 -3.74 19.95 7.88
CA ARG A 348 -3.68 20.70 6.64
C ARG A 348 -2.30 20.63 6.01
N ILE A 349 -2.26 20.41 4.70
CA ILE A 349 -1.05 20.44 3.89
C ILE A 349 -1.37 21.32 2.68
N THR A 350 -0.69 22.46 2.56
CA THR A 350 -1.01 23.45 1.53
C THR A 350 0.26 24.00 0.90
N ASP A 351 0.28 24.10 -0.43
CA ASP A 351 1.41 24.66 -1.19
C ASP A 351 2.77 23.96 -0.86
N VAL A 352 2.76 22.62 -0.79
CA VAL A 352 3.93 21.81 -0.44
C VAL A 352 4.49 21.12 -1.69
N SER A 353 5.82 21.15 -1.83
CA SER A 353 6.53 20.42 -2.88
C SER A 353 7.35 19.27 -2.28
N ILE A 354 7.11 18.04 -2.72
CA ILE A 354 7.77 16.83 -2.25
C ILE A 354 8.44 16.14 -3.43
N THR A 355 9.74 15.86 -3.32
CA THR A 355 10.50 15.24 -4.42
C THR A 355 11.38 14.11 -3.90
N GLY A 356 11.38 12.99 -4.63
CA GLY A 356 12.34 11.90 -4.43
C GLY A 356 12.19 11.16 -3.10
N SER A 357 10.96 11.01 -2.60
CA SER A 357 10.70 10.19 -1.40
C SER A 357 11.05 8.73 -1.68
N LEU A 358 11.68 8.06 -0.69
CA LEU A 358 12.16 6.70 -0.89
C LEU A 358 11.06 5.64 -0.77
N VAL A 359 9.91 6.01 -0.20
CA VAL A 359 8.72 5.17 -0.12
C VAL A 359 7.56 5.91 -0.78
N HIS A 360 6.78 6.70 -0.05
CA HIS A 360 5.65 7.47 -0.57
C HIS A 360 5.86 8.96 -0.35
N GLY A 361 5.24 9.79 -1.18
CA GLY A 361 5.28 11.23 -1.00
C GLY A 361 4.52 11.66 0.25
N VAL A 362 3.20 11.50 0.25
CA VAL A 362 2.34 11.78 1.41
C VAL A 362 1.60 10.50 1.78
N LEU A 363 1.74 10.05 3.03
CA LEU A 363 1.01 8.90 3.55
C LEU A 363 0.18 9.30 4.76
N LEU A 364 -1.14 9.22 4.63
CA LEU A 364 -2.08 9.22 5.75
C LEU A 364 -2.41 7.77 6.10
N HIS A 365 -2.12 7.40 7.34
CA HIS A 365 -2.29 6.05 7.83
C HIS A 365 -3.28 6.03 8.99
N ARG A 366 -3.79 4.89 9.34
CA ARG A 366 -4.78 4.58 10.40
C ARG A 366 -5.22 5.79 11.26
N PHE A 367 -6.52 6.03 11.34
CA PHE A 367 -7.15 7.06 12.19
C PHE A 367 -6.80 8.52 11.85
N ALA A 368 -6.20 8.77 10.67
CA ALA A 368 -6.15 10.13 10.14
C ALA A 368 -7.53 10.50 9.59
N ARG A 369 -8.09 11.62 10.05
CA ARG A 369 -9.43 12.07 9.67
C ARG A 369 -9.51 13.58 9.46
N ASN A 370 -10.47 13.99 8.63
CA ASN A 370 -10.76 15.39 8.36
C ASN A 370 -9.53 16.19 7.88
N ALA A 371 -8.64 15.55 7.12
CA ALA A 371 -7.45 16.22 6.60
C ALA A 371 -7.75 16.89 5.25
N SER A 372 -7.11 18.03 5.01
CA SER A 372 -7.11 18.74 3.73
C SER A 372 -5.70 18.78 3.16
N ILE A 373 -5.56 18.40 1.88
CA ILE A 373 -4.31 18.49 1.12
C ILE A 373 -4.62 19.33 -0.11
N GLU A 374 -3.98 20.49 -0.21
CA GLU A 374 -4.27 21.46 -1.25
C GLU A 374 -2.99 21.89 -1.96
N ASN A 375 -3.06 22.06 -3.28
CA ASN A 375 -1.97 22.59 -4.12
C ASN A 375 -0.61 21.92 -3.84
N THR A 376 -0.61 20.65 -3.48
CA THR A 376 0.60 19.91 -3.12
C THR A 376 1.10 19.10 -4.31
N THR A 377 2.38 19.23 -4.61
CA THR A 377 3.03 18.50 -5.71
C THR A 377 3.94 17.42 -5.16
N VAL A 378 3.77 16.19 -5.65
CA VAL A 378 4.62 15.04 -5.30
C VAL A 378 5.22 14.47 -6.57
N THR A 379 6.55 14.45 -6.65
CA THR A 379 7.27 13.97 -7.81
C THR A 379 8.35 12.95 -7.46
N ASP A 380 8.57 12.01 -8.37
CA ASP A 380 9.72 11.11 -8.35
C ASP A 380 9.86 10.28 -7.06
N SER A 381 8.75 10.00 -6.36
CA SER A 381 8.73 9.06 -5.23
C SER A 381 8.86 7.62 -5.74
N ARG A 382 9.56 6.75 -5.00
CA ARG A 382 9.71 5.34 -5.41
C ARG A 382 8.40 4.56 -5.36
N GLY A 383 7.51 4.86 -4.42
CA GLY A 383 6.15 4.32 -4.32
C GLY A 383 5.13 5.28 -4.90
N ASP A 384 3.98 5.39 -4.23
CA ASP A 384 2.88 6.24 -4.66
C ASP A 384 3.13 7.71 -4.32
N GLY A 385 2.49 8.61 -5.06
CA GLY A 385 2.50 10.03 -4.74
C GLY A 385 1.76 10.32 -3.43
N PHE A 386 0.47 10.01 -3.40
CA PHE A 386 -0.39 10.22 -2.23
C PHE A 386 -1.07 8.91 -1.85
N VAL A 387 -1.05 8.58 -0.57
CA VAL A 387 -1.67 7.37 -0.03
C VAL A 387 -2.60 7.70 1.13
N LEU A 388 -3.87 7.42 0.97
CA LEU A 388 -4.85 7.34 2.04
C LEU A 388 -5.04 5.87 2.39
N SER A 389 -4.37 5.40 3.42
CA SER A 389 -4.35 4.01 3.84
C SER A 389 -5.62 3.65 4.63
N ARG A 390 -5.79 2.38 4.96
CA ARG A 390 -6.94 1.88 5.75
C ARG A 390 -7.13 2.68 7.04
N GLY A 391 -8.37 2.99 7.35
CA GLY A 391 -8.72 3.73 8.56
C GLY A 391 -8.59 5.24 8.43
N THR A 392 -8.41 5.77 7.23
CA THR A 392 -8.52 7.21 6.94
C THR A 392 -9.94 7.56 6.55
N GLN A 393 -10.40 8.76 6.93
CA GLN A 393 -11.76 9.23 6.67
C GLN A 393 -11.82 10.71 6.38
N ASN A 394 -12.78 11.11 5.54
CA ASN A 394 -13.08 12.52 5.26
C ASN A 394 -11.82 13.32 4.87
N VAL A 395 -10.96 12.74 4.04
CA VAL A 395 -9.75 13.40 3.54
C VAL A 395 -10.03 13.96 2.16
N THR A 396 -9.73 15.24 1.97
CA THR A 396 -9.84 15.89 0.66
C THR A 396 -8.47 16.21 0.10
N ILE A 397 -8.24 15.80 -1.15
CA ILE A 397 -7.05 16.17 -1.92
C ILE A 397 -7.54 17.04 -3.08
N THR A 398 -7.12 18.30 -3.12
CA THR A 398 -7.60 19.27 -4.11
C THR A 398 -6.45 20.02 -4.76
N GLY A 399 -6.51 20.23 -6.08
CA GLY A 399 -5.52 21.01 -6.82
C GLY A 399 -4.10 20.45 -6.78
N SER A 400 -3.95 19.18 -6.40
CA SER A 400 -2.66 18.56 -6.13
C SER A 400 -2.15 17.75 -7.33
N LYS A 401 -0.82 17.55 -7.40
CA LYS A 401 -0.18 16.89 -8.52
C LYS A 401 0.66 15.70 -8.05
N ALA A 402 0.54 14.59 -8.75
CA ALA A 402 1.35 13.39 -8.59
C ALA A 402 2.01 13.04 -9.92
N GLU A 403 3.33 13.22 -10.03
CA GLU A 403 4.04 13.06 -11.30
C GLU A 403 5.23 12.11 -11.18
N ARG A 404 5.39 11.21 -12.14
CA ARG A 404 6.53 10.29 -12.27
C ARG A 404 6.85 9.50 -10.99
N ASN A 405 5.83 9.18 -10.17
CA ASN A 405 6.01 8.31 -9.03
C ASN A 405 6.05 6.85 -9.50
N GLY A 406 6.84 6.01 -8.83
CA GLY A 406 7.02 4.61 -9.23
C GLY A 406 5.79 3.74 -9.05
N GLY A 407 4.88 4.10 -8.16
CA GLY A 407 3.57 3.47 -7.95
C GLY A 407 2.43 4.23 -8.60
N ASN A 408 1.34 4.39 -7.85
CA ASN A 408 0.17 5.16 -8.27
C ASN A 408 0.36 6.66 -8.05
N GLY A 409 -0.40 7.49 -8.77
CA GLY A 409 -0.49 8.91 -8.43
C GLY A 409 -1.18 9.11 -7.08
N PHE A 410 -2.40 8.58 -6.96
CA PHE A 410 -3.21 8.66 -5.75
C PHE A 410 -3.76 7.28 -5.42
N THR A 411 -3.60 6.85 -4.17
CA THR A 411 -4.18 5.60 -3.64
C THR A 411 -5.11 5.93 -2.48
N ILE A 412 -6.37 5.46 -2.56
CA ILE A 412 -7.37 5.62 -1.51
C ILE A 412 -7.83 4.24 -1.08
N SER A 413 -7.54 3.84 0.16
CA SER A 413 -8.01 2.58 0.72
C SER A 413 -9.09 2.81 1.77
N GLY A 414 -10.34 2.58 1.38
CA GLY A 414 -11.48 2.56 2.30
C GLY A 414 -11.75 1.19 2.93
N LEU A 415 -10.81 0.26 2.84
CA LEU A 415 -10.94 -1.08 3.39
C LEU A 415 -11.03 -1.07 4.92
N PRO A 416 -11.77 -2.02 5.53
CA PRO A 416 -11.80 -2.22 6.97
C PRO A 416 -10.40 -2.47 7.55
N LEU A 417 -10.20 -2.10 8.82
CA LEU A 417 -8.96 -2.39 9.54
C LEU A 417 -8.77 -3.89 9.76
N ALA A 418 -9.86 -4.63 9.96
CA ALA A 418 -9.83 -6.08 10.10
C ALA A 418 -10.82 -6.73 9.12
N ARG A 419 -10.49 -7.94 8.66
CA ARG A 419 -11.38 -8.77 7.82
C ARG A 419 -12.34 -9.65 8.61
N GLY A 420 -12.16 -9.71 9.94
CA GLY A 420 -12.96 -10.50 10.86
C GLY A 420 -12.76 -10.04 12.30
N PRO A 421 -13.48 -10.58 13.27
CA PRO A 421 -13.35 -10.19 14.66
C PRO A 421 -11.90 -10.30 15.13
N SER A 422 -11.33 -9.19 15.61
CA SER A 422 -9.98 -9.13 16.16
C SER A 422 -10.02 -8.93 17.68
N ALA A 423 -9.01 -9.42 18.39
CA ALA A 423 -8.88 -9.24 19.83
C ALA A 423 -8.72 -7.76 20.23
N SER A 424 -8.24 -6.92 19.31
CA SER A 424 -8.09 -5.48 19.48
C SER A 424 -9.35 -4.68 19.20
N GLY A 425 -10.44 -5.32 18.73
CA GLY A 425 -11.71 -4.65 18.40
C GLY A 425 -11.61 -3.71 17.20
N GLU A 426 -10.70 -3.98 16.26
CA GLU A 426 -10.53 -3.18 15.05
C GLU A 426 -11.82 -3.17 14.21
N SER A 427 -12.08 -2.02 13.57
CA SER A 427 -13.29 -1.81 12.77
C SER A 427 -13.38 -2.78 11.60
N LEU A 428 -14.56 -3.41 11.48
CA LEU A 428 -14.96 -4.24 10.33
C LEU A 428 -15.73 -3.42 9.28
N ARG A 429 -15.98 -2.14 9.52
CA ARG A 429 -16.66 -1.28 8.56
C ARG A 429 -15.67 -0.68 7.58
N SER A 430 -16.14 -0.50 6.37
CA SER A 430 -15.42 0.27 5.36
C SER A 430 -15.37 1.75 5.74
N PHE A 431 -14.28 2.40 5.38
CA PHE A 431 -14.06 3.83 5.58
C PHE A 431 -14.45 4.62 4.32
N GLY A 432 -14.72 5.91 4.47
CA GLY A 432 -15.23 6.67 3.33
C GLY A 432 -15.14 8.18 3.48
N GLY A 433 -15.89 8.89 2.62
CA GLY A 433 -15.96 10.35 2.61
C GLY A 433 -14.71 11.05 2.07
N SER A 434 -13.73 10.31 1.55
CA SER A 434 -12.50 10.90 0.99
C SER A 434 -12.59 11.13 -0.51
N SER A 435 -11.89 12.14 -1.01
CA SER A 435 -11.95 12.51 -2.42
C SER A 435 -10.62 13.06 -2.96
N VAL A 436 -10.43 12.87 -4.28
CA VAL A 436 -9.43 13.55 -5.10
C VAL A 436 -10.18 14.43 -6.10
N THR A 437 -9.93 15.73 -6.08
CA THR A 437 -10.67 16.71 -6.86
C THR A 437 -9.74 17.72 -7.51
N SER A 438 -10.03 18.11 -8.76
CA SER A 438 -9.27 19.13 -9.50
C SER A 438 -7.75 18.94 -9.46
N SER A 439 -7.32 17.67 -9.47
CA SER A 439 -5.93 17.25 -9.29
C SER A 439 -5.36 16.68 -10.59
N GLU A 440 -4.07 16.40 -10.61
CA GLU A 440 -3.38 15.85 -11.79
C GLU A 440 -2.55 14.62 -11.39
N ALA A 441 -2.69 13.52 -12.16
CA ALA A 441 -1.83 12.34 -12.10
C ALA A 441 -1.15 12.16 -13.45
N ARG A 442 0.19 12.28 -13.49
CA ARG A 442 0.95 12.25 -14.75
C ARG A 442 2.08 11.23 -14.69
N ASP A 443 2.13 10.36 -15.69
CA ASP A 443 3.25 9.45 -15.95
C ASP A 443 3.70 8.64 -14.71
N ASN A 444 2.75 8.24 -13.86
CA ASN A 444 3.02 7.37 -12.72
C ASN A 444 3.17 5.92 -13.19
N GLY A 445 3.91 5.11 -12.43
CA GLY A 445 4.33 3.78 -12.84
C GLY A 445 3.17 2.80 -13.06
N HIS A 446 2.10 2.92 -12.26
CA HIS A 446 0.93 2.07 -12.32
C HIS A 446 -0.34 2.83 -12.73
N TYR A 447 -1.14 3.25 -11.76
CA TYR A 447 -2.43 3.88 -12.00
C TYR A 447 -2.39 5.37 -11.70
N GLY A 448 -3.22 6.13 -12.39
CA GLY A 448 -3.42 7.54 -12.02
C GLY A 448 -4.05 7.64 -10.64
N VAL A 449 -5.19 6.99 -10.45
CA VAL A 449 -5.90 6.92 -9.16
C VAL A 449 -6.33 5.47 -8.89
N GLU A 450 -6.08 4.96 -7.70
CA GLU A 450 -6.58 3.66 -7.23
C GLU A 450 -7.50 3.84 -6.03
N ILE A 451 -8.69 3.21 -6.07
CA ILE A 451 -9.62 3.11 -4.96
C ILE A 451 -9.78 1.63 -4.60
N GLN A 452 -9.47 1.29 -3.35
CA GLN A 452 -9.57 -0.05 -2.80
C GLN A 452 -10.63 -0.10 -1.70
N GLY A 453 -11.78 -0.71 -1.99
CA GLY A 453 -12.91 -0.76 -1.05
C GLY A 453 -13.46 0.62 -0.68
N GLY A 454 -14.20 0.67 0.41
CA GLY A 454 -14.71 1.93 0.95
C GLY A 454 -16.11 2.30 0.49
N VAL A 455 -16.61 3.40 1.06
CA VAL A 455 -17.95 3.92 0.81
C VAL A 455 -17.90 5.40 0.46
N GLU A 456 -18.69 5.81 -0.54
CA GLU A 456 -18.84 7.23 -0.93
C GLU A 456 -17.51 7.95 -1.20
N LEU A 457 -16.54 7.25 -1.80
CA LEU A 457 -15.29 7.83 -2.25
C LEU A 457 -15.48 8.51 -3.61
N ALA A 458 -14.69 9.54 -3.91
CA ALA A 458 -14.86 10.30 -5.14
C ALA A 458 -13.54 10.67 -5.83
N VAL A 459 -13.57 10.63 -7.18
CA VAL A 459 -12.54 11.22 -8.05
C VAL A 459 -13.24 12.14 -9.03
N GLN A 460 -12.97 13.44 -8.93
CA GLN A 460 -13.74 14.43 -9.66
C GLN A 460 -12.83 15.47 -10.31
N THR A 461 -13.16 15.89 -11.52
CA THR A 461 -12.49 16.96 -12.26
C THR A 461 -10.96 16.82 -12.29
N THR A 462 -10.47 15.57 -12.25
CA THR A 462 -9.05 15.23 -12.16
C THR A 462 -8.54 14.85 -13.55
N GLU A 463 -7.32 15.29 -13.86
CA GLU A 463 -6.64 14.94 -15.10
C GLU A 463 -5.68 13.77 -14.86
N VAL A 464 -5.79 12.73 -15.70
CA VAL A 464 -4.91 11.55 -15.64
C VAL A 464 -4.24 11.36 -16.98
N ILE A 465 -2.93 11.44 -17.01
CA ILE A 465 -2.13 11.36 -18.23
C ILE A 465 -1.13 10.21 -18.12
N GLY A 466 -1.11 9.36 -19.15
CA GLY A 466 -0.21 8.20 -19.19
C GLY A 466 -0.56 7.12 -18.15
N GLY A 467 0.44 6.36 -17.73
CA GLY A 467 0.28 5.24 -16.81
C GLY A 467 -0.22 3.96 -17.48
N GLU A 468 -0.41 2.91 -16.68
CA GLU A 468 -0.97 1.64 -17.14
C GLU A 468 -2.48 1.72 -17.28
N MET A 469 -3.16 2.15 -16.24
CA MET A 469 -4.60 2.42 -16.19
C MET A 469 -4.85 3.81 -15.58
N GLY A 470 -6.00 4.40 -15.90
CA GLY A 470 -6.33 5.73 -15.40
C GLY A 470 -6.87 5.71 -13.97
N ILE A 471 -8.16 5.40 -13.81
CA ILE A 471 -8.84 5.32 -12.51
C ILE A 471 -9.30 3.88 -12.29
N VAL A 472 -8.84 3.25 -11.23
CA VAL A 472 -9.17 1.86 -10.87
C VAL A 472 -9.92 1.83 -9.56
N VAL A 473 -11.09 1.18 -9.54
CA VAL A 473 -11.92 0.98 -8.35
C VAL A 473 -12.11 -0.52 -8.13
N SER A 474 -11.88 -1.01 -6.92
CA SER A 474 -11.89 -2.45 -6.63
C SER A 474 -12.30 -2.79 -5.19
N GLN A 475 -12.39 -4.09 -4.89
CA GLN A 475 -12.52 -4.64 -3.54
C GLN A 475 -13.79 -4.20 -2.80
N ASP A 476 -14.96 -4.52 -3.37
CA ASP A 476 -16.28 -4.25 -2.79
C ASP A 476 -16.56 -2.76 -2.47
N ALA A 477 -15.91 -1.84 -3.16
CA ALA A 477 -16.17 -0.41 -3.01
C ALA A 477 -17.65 -0.09 -3.36
N THR A 478 -18.28 0.80 -2.60
CA THR A 478 -19.70 1.09 -2.75
C THR A 478 -19.97 2.58 -2.85
N GLY A 479 -20.85 2.98 -3.79
CA GLY A 479 -21.26 4.38 -3.95
C GLY A 479 -20.15 5.31 -4.45
N VAL A 480 -19.11 4.78 -5.09
CA VAL A 480 -17.98 5.56 -5.62
C VAL A 480 -18.45 6.47 -6.75
N ARG A 481 -17.96 7.70 -6.77
CA ARG A 481 -18.21 8.69 -7.82
C ARG A 481 -16.95 8.99 -8.62
N VAL A 482 -17.02 8.75 -9.94
CA VAL A 482 -15.96 9.11 -10.89
C VAL A 482 -16.57 10.06 -11.92
N SER A 483 -16.34 11.37 -11.76
CA SER A 483 -17.09 12.35 -12.55
C SER A 483 -16.26 13.52 -13.05
N GLY A 484 -16.51 13.93 -14.30
CA GLY A 484 -15.88 15.11 -14.90
C GLY A 484 -14.38 14.99 -15.12
N ASN A 485 -13.80 13.78 -15.06
CA ASN A 485 -12.37 13.58 -15.18
C ASN A 485 -11.95 13.55 -16.67
N ARG A 486 -10.68 13.90 -16.92
CA ARG A 486 -10.05 13.82 -18.23
C ARG A 486 -8.91 12.79 -18.18
N LEU A 487 -9.04 11.72 -18.94
CA LEU A 487 -8.07 10.63 -18.97
C LEU A 487 -7.48 10.54 -20.38
N THR A 488 -6.15 10.48 -20.51
CA THR A 488 -5.49 10.48 -21.82
C THR A 488 -4.26 9.59 -21.83
N GLY A 489 -4.19 8.67 -22.78
CA GLY A 489 -2.98 7.93 -23.11
C GLY A 489 -2.64 6.79 -22.13
N GLN A 490 -3.61 6.21 -21.45
CA GLN A 490 -3.41 5.01 -20.64
C GLN A 490 -3.12 3.82 -21.54
N ARG A 491 -2.10 3.02 -21.17
CA ARG A 491 -1.66 1.89 -21.99
C ARG A 491 -2.72 0.77 -22.13
N SER A 492 -3.62 0.64 -21.17
CA SER A 492 -4.62 -0.41 -21.14
C SER A 492 -6.05 0.16 -21.03
N GLN A 493 -6.50 0.52 -19.84
CA GLN A 493 -7.86 1.01 -19.62
C GLN A 493 -7.88 2.42 -19.02
N GLY A 494 -8.94 3.17 -19.39
CA GLY A 494 -9.18 4.50 -18.80
C GLY A 494 -9.77 4.40 -17.40
N ILE A 495 -11.01 3.93 -17.27
CA ILE A 495 -11.71 3.75 -16.00
C ILE A 495 -12.03 2.27 -15.84
N VAL A 496 -11.66 1.69 -14.69
CA VAL A 496 -11.82 0.27 -14.37
C VAL A 496 -12.59 0.11 -13.07
N LEU A 497 -13.66 -0.68 -13.10
CA LEU A 497 -14.35 -1.17 -11.92
C LEU A 497 -14.24 -2.68 -11.89
N ARG A 498 -13.85 -3.24 -10.74
CA ARG A 498 -13.69 -4.70 -10.64
C ARG A 498 -13.89 -5.20 -9.20
N ASP A 499 -14.04 -6.53 -9.09
CA ASP A 499 -13.96 -7.23 -7.80
C ASP A 499 -15.02 -6.75 -6.80
N GLY A 500 -16.31 -6.79 -7.18
CA GLY A 500 -17.45 -6.58 -6.30
C GLY A 500 -17.88 -5.12 -6.09
N VAL A 501 -17.39 -4.18 -6.90
CA VAL A 501 -17.82 -2.77 -6.81
C VAL A 501 -19.33 -2.65 -7.07
N ARG A 502 -20.04 -1.85 -6.26
CA ARG A 502 -21.49 -1.66 -6.35
C ARG A 502 -21.92 -0.21 -6.30
N SER A 503 -23.04 0.06 -6.96
CA SER A 503 -23.69 1.39 -6.97
C SER A 503 -22.72 2.54 -7.32
N ALA A 504 -21.72 2.24 -8.15
CA ALA A 504 -20.77 3.25 -8.62
C ALA A 504 -21.43 4.16 -9.69
N ARG A 505 -20.95 5.40 -9.77
CA ARG A 505 -21.41 6.36 -10.79
C ARG A 505 -20.22 6.87 -11.58
N ILE A 506 -20.24 6.63 -12.89
CA ILE A 506 -19.23 7.10 -13.84
C ILE A 506 -19.90 8.09 -14.78
N SER A 507 -19.66 9.40 -14.62
CA SER A 507 -20.43 10.40 -15.36
C SER A 507 -19.61 11.58 -15.86
N GLY A 508 -19.89 12.03 -17.08
CA GLY A 508 -19.27 13.24 -17.64
C GLY A 508 -17.76 13.17 -17.81
N ASN A 509 -17.16 11.98 -17.84
CA ASN A 509 -15.71 11.83 -18.04
C ASN A 509 -15.36 11.86 -19.52
N ILE A 510 -14.17 12.34 -19.84
CA ILE A 510 -13.59 12.33 -21.19
C ILE A 510 -12.40 11.37 -21.16
N VAL A 511 -12.46 10.31 -21.99
CA VAL A 511 -11.40 9.30 -22.07
C VAL A 511 -10.86 9.23 -23.50
N ARG A 512 -9.55 9.39 -23.66
CA ARG A 512 -8.86 9.48 -24.95
C ARG A 512 -7.67 8.53 -25.03
N ASN A 513 -7.45 7.98 -26.24
CA ASN A 513 -6.23 7.22 -26.57
C ASN A 513 -5.97 6.07 -25.59
N THR A 514 -6.93 5.19 -25.38
CA THR A 514 -6.84 4.00 -24.54
C THR A 514 -7.25 2.76 -25.32
N GLN A 515 -6.91 1.57 -24.84
CA GLN A 515 -7.44 0.34 -25.46
C GLN A 515 -8.93 0.20 -25.16
N THR A 516 -9.32 0.23 -23.89
CA THR A 516 -10.72 0.23 -23.46
C THR A 516 -10.97 1.42 -22.55
N ALA A 517 -11.93 2.27 -22.91
CA ALA A 517 -12.11 3.50 -22.16
C ALA A 517 -12.77 3.26 -20.78
N ILE A 518 -13.84 2.46 -20.72
CA ILE A 518 -14.50 2.09 -19.46
C ILE A 518 -14.66 0.57 -19.42
N TYR A 519 -14.13 -0.06 -18.38
CA TYR A 519 -14.14 -1.50 -18.21
C TYR A 519 -14.71 -1.90 -16.85
N LEU A 520 -15.72 -2.76 -16.88
CA LEU A 520 -16.32 -3.36 -15.69
C LEU A 520 -16.08 -4.87 -15.68
N ARG A 521 -15.68 -5.40 -14.53
CA ARG A 521 -15.56 -6.84 -14.30
C ARG A 521 -16.12 -7.19 -12.92
N ASP A 522 -17.20 -7.98 -12.89
CA ASP A 522 -17.88 -8.32 -11.64
C ASP A 522 -18.19 -7.06 -10.80
N ALA A 523 -18.81 -6.07 -11.44
CA ALA A 523 -19.07 -4.75 -10.88
C ALA A 523 -20.37 -4.15 -11.42
N GLU A 524 -21.03 -3.31 -10.61
CA GLU A 524 -22.27 -2.61 -10.92
C GLU A 524 -22.05 -1.09 -10.95
N ALA A 525 -22.55 -0.42 -11.99
CA ALA A 525 -22.43 1.03 -12.11
C ALA A 525 -23.53 1.66 -12.97
N THR A 526 -23.78 2.95 -12.73
CA THR A 526 -24.44 3.84 -13.68
C THR A 526 -23.38 4.58 -14.49
N ILE A 527 -23.35 4.39 -15.81
CA ILE A 527 -22.38 4.99 -16.75
C ILE A 527 -23.13 5.97 -17.63
N SER A 528 -22.97 7.28 -17.41
CA SER A 528 -23.81 8.27 -18.08
C SER A 528 -23.07 9.51 -18.55
N GLY A 529 -23.41 9.98 -19.76
CA GLY A 529 -22.89 11.26 -20.28
C GLY A 529 -21.37 11.31 -20.46
N ASN A 530 -20.68 10.15 -20.57
CA ASN A 530 -19.24 10.12 -20.81
C ASN A 530 -18.93 10.28 -22.29
N THR A 531 -17.76 10.87 -22.59
CA THR A 531 -17.24 11.01 -23.95
C THR A 531 -15.99 10.16 -24.09
N VAL A 532 -16.03 9.22 -25.01
CA VAL A 532 -14.88 8.38 -25.38
C VAL A 532 -14.38 8.79 -26.75
N GLU A 533 -13.09 9.06 -26.85
CA GLU A 533 -12.45 9.42 -28.10
C GLU A 533 -11.22 8.52 -28.33
N SER A 534 -11.10 7.95 -29.52
CA SER A 534 -9.93 7.15 -29.93
C SER A 534 -9.65 5.92 -29.04
N ALA A 535 -10.70 5.22 -28.60
CA ALA A 535 -10.52 3.87 -28.02
C ALA A 535 -10.17 2.88 -29.14
N SER A 536 -9.23 1.95 -28.87
CA SER A 536 -8.69 1.04 -29.89
C SER A 536 -9.20 -0.40 -29.80
N LEU A 537 -10.00 -0.74 -28.77
CA LEU A 537 -10.56 -2.07 -28.58
C LEU A 537 -12.07 -2.00 -28.30
N HIS A 538 -12.45 -1.31 -27.20
CA HIS A 538 -13.85 -1.07 -26.82
C HIS A 538 -13.98 0.33 -26.19
N ALA A 539 -15.10 1.01 -26.43
CA ALA A 539 -15.39 2.21 -25.64
C ALA A 539 -15.88 1.82 -24.25
N ILE A 540 -16.84 0.88 -24.15
CA ILE A 540 -17.30 0.34 -22.86
C ILE A 540 -17.34 -1.19 -22.98
N SER A 541 -16.78 -1.91 -22.00
CA SER A 541 -16.80 -3.37 -21.95
C SER A 541 -17.20 -3.86 -20.57
N LEU A 542 -18.16 -4.80 -20.52
CA LEU A 542 -18.65 -5.45 -19.32
C LEU A 542 -18.29 -6.93 -19.34
N LEU A 543 -17.84 -7.46 -18.21
CA LEU A 543 -17.48 -8.87 -18.04
C LEU A 543 -17.97 -9.38 -16.69
N GLY A 544 -18.57 -10.56 -16.66
CA GLY A 544 -19.01 -11.22 -15.43
C GLY A 544 -20.31 -10.66 -14.86
N ALA A 545 -20.47 -10.75 -13.54
CA ALA A 545 -21.67 -10.30 -12.84
C ALA A 545 -21.73 -8.76 -12.79
N ASP A 546 -22.74 -8.16 -13.44
CA ASP A 546 -22.87 -6.71 -13.53
C ASP A 546 -23.98 -6.11 -12.62
N GLY A 547 -24.70 -6.92 -11.89
CA GLY A 547 -25.63 -6.52 -10.81
C GLY A 547 -26.77 -5.55 -11.19
N GLY A 548 -26.87 -5.11 -12.44
CA GLY A 548 -27.87 -4.13 -12.88
C GLY A 548 -27.25 -2.83 -13.41
N THR A 549 -26.20 -2.95 -14.22
CA THR A 549 -25.51 -1.79 -14.81
C THR A 549 -26.39 -1.04 -15.81
N GLU A 550 -26.41 0.29 -15.73
CA GLU A 550 -27.07 1.19 -16.64
C GLU A 550 -26.05 1.99 -17.46
N ILE A 551 -26.18 1.99 -18.79
CA ILE A 551 -25.30 2.71 -19.73
C ILE A 551 -26.19 3.65 -20.57
N THR A 552 -26.14 4.96 -20.29
CA THR A 552 -27.05 5.91 -20.89
C THR A 552 -26.38 7.21 -21.32
N GLY A 553 -26.77 7.73 -22.50
CA GLY A 553 -26.37 9.07 -22.97
C GLY A 553 -24.87 9.27 -23.18
N ASN A 554 -24.07 8.23 -23.42
CA ASN A 554 -22.65 8.35 -23.67
C ASN A 554 -22.35 8.58 -25.16
N THR A 555 -21.30 9.33 -25.47
CA THR A 555 -20.76 9.50 -26.82
C THR A 555 -19.51 8.64 -26.97
N LEU A 556 -19.59 7.66 -27.87
CA LEU A 556 -18.59 6.60 -27.99
C LEU A 556 -17.88 6.68 -29.34
N GLY A 557 -16.62 7.08 -29.36
CA GLY A 557 -15.81 7.18 -30.57
C GLY A 557 -14.51 6.38 -30.45
N GLY A 558 -14.01 5.95 -31.60
CA GLY A 558 -12.80 5.15 -31.70
C GLY A 558 -12.85 4.16 -32.85
N ALA A 559 -11.87 3.26 -32.91
CA ALA A 559 -11.79 2.23 -33.93
C ALA A 559 -11.36 0.92 -33.25
N GLY A 560 -12.22 -0.07 -33.20
CA GLY A 560 -11.95 -1.32 -32.50
C GLY A 560 -13.03 -2.36 -32.73
N ARG A 561 -13.07 -3.37 -31.86
CA ARG A 561 -13.94 -4.53 -32.02
C ARG A 561 -15.43 -4.19 -31.87
N SER A 562 -15.77 -3.34 -30.92
CA SER A 562 -17.15 -2.83 -30.73
C SER A 562 -17.14 -1.62 -29.81
N ALA A 563 -18.04 -0.66 -30.04
CA ALA A 563 -18.23 0.46 -29.10
C ALA A 563 -18.68 -0.05 -27.74
N LEU A 564 -19.62 -0.97 -27.70
CA LEU A 564 -20.17 -1.60 -26.50
C LEU A 564 -19.95 -3.12 -26.57
N ASP A 565 -19.28 -3.68 -25.56
CA ASP A 565 -19.12 -5.12 -25.37
C ASP A 565 -19.82 -5.54 -24.06
N THR A 566 -21.06 -5.95 -24.17
CA THR A 566 -21.90 -6.45 -23.08
C THR A 566 -22.19 -7.95 -23.19
N ALA A 567 -21.69 -8.60 -24.25
CA ALA A 567 -21.98 -10.01 -24.52
C ALA A 567 -21.47 -10.99 -23.45
N ARG A 568 -20.55 -10.57 -22.62
CA ARG A 568 -19.95 -11.36 -21.53
C ARG A 568 -20.45 -10.92 -20.15
N ALA A 569 -21.39 -10.00 -20.08
CA ALA A 569 -22.09 -9.64 -18.85
C ALA A 569 -23.13 -10.71 -18.51
N THR A 570 -23.26 -11.06 -17.24
CA THR A 570 -24.19 -12.11 -16.77
C THR A 570 -25.36 -11.57 -15.96
N GLY A 571 -25.51 -10.25 -15.89
CA GLY A 571 -26.58 -9.56 -15.17
C GLY A 571 -27.56 -8.83 -16.10
N THR A 572 -28.33 -7.91 -15.51
CA THR A 572 -29.30 -7.09 -16.25
C THR A 572 -28.63 -5.78 -16.63
N THR A 573 -28.15 -5.68 -17.86
CA THR A 573 -27.58 -4.44 -18.40
C THR A 573 -28.65 -3.65 -19.16
N THR A 574 -28.87 -2.40 -18.79
CA THR A 574 -29.74 -1.48 -19.52
C THR A 574 -28.90 -0.52 -20.36
N VAL A 575 -29.12 -0.50 -21.69
CA VAL A 575 -28.40 0.35 -22.64
C VAL A 575 -29.38 1.25 -23.36
N THR A 576 -29.28 2.57 -23.15
CA THR A 576 -30.20 3.54 -23.75
C THR A 576 -29.48 4.81 -24.19
N GLN A 577 -29.94 5.39 -25.30
CA GLN A 577 -29.54 6.74 -25.76
C GLN A 577 -28.04 6.99 -25.94
N ASN A 578 -27.22 5.96 -26.18
CA ASN A 578 -25.81 6.13 -26.44
C ASN A 578 -25.53 6.47 -27.91
N ASN A 579 -24.67 7.45 -28.16
CA ASN A 579 -24.25 7.82 -29.50
C ASN A 579 -22.97 7.05 -29.88
N THR A 580 -23.08 6.14 -30.83
CA THR A 580 -21.97 5.34 -31.37
C THR A 580 -21.54 5.79 -32.76
N GLY A 581 -22.05 6.91 -33.28
CA GLY A 581 -21.78 7.39 -34.64
C GLY A 581 -20.30 7.68 -34.93
N GLY A 582 -19.48 7.90 -33.90
CA GLY A 582 -18.03 8.08 -34.01
C GLY A 582 -17.20 6.79 -33.92
N TRP A 583 -17.87 5.61 -33.89
CA TRP A 583 -17.17 4.32 -33.77
C TRP A 583 -16.98 3.66 -35.13
N GLN A 584 -15.77 3.16 -35.38
CA GLN A 584 -15.43 2.37 -36.54
C GLN A 584 -15.17 0.92 -36.13
N ASP A 585 -16.06 -0.01 -36.58
CA ASP A 585 -15.82 -1.43 -36.37
C ASP A 585 -14.64 -1.90 -37.21
N THR A 586 -13.55 -2.22 -36.56
CA THR A 586 -12.36 -2.83 -37.17
C THR A 586 -12.31 -4.33 -36.91
N ALA A 587 -13.43 -4.97 -36.61
CA ALA A 587 -13.57 -6.43 -36.40
C ALA A 587 -13.23 -7.25 -37.65
N GLY A 588 -12.45 -6.70 -38.56
CA GLY A 588 -11.89 -7.33 -39.72
C GLY A 588 -10.77 -8.32 -39.39
N PHE A 589 -10.41 -9.06 -40.42
CA PHE A 589 -9.37 -10.10 -40.48
C PHE A 589 -8.10 -9.82 -39.62
N TRP A 590 -7.63 -8.58 -39.56
CA TRP A 590 -6.38 -8.24 -38.84
C TRP A 590 -6.48 -8.28 -37.33
N THR A 591 -7.59 -7.92 -36.73
CA THR A 591 -7.78 -8.05 -35.26
C THR A 591 -7.93 -9.52 -34.85
N THR A 592 -8.49 -10.33 -35.73
CA THR A 592 -8.54 -11.78 -35.55
C THR A 592 -7.14 -12.39 -35.68
N VAL A 593 -6.34 -11.91 -36.64
CA VAL A 593 -4.94 -12.32 -36.84
C VAL A 593 -4.08 -11.90 -35.66
N GLU A 594 -4.20 -10.66 -35.17
CA GLU A 594 -3.43 -10.16 -34.03
C GLU A 594 -3.80 -10.90 -32.73
N ARG A 595 -5.04 -11.29 -32.56
CA ARG A 595 -5.49 -12.13 -31.44
C ARG A 595 -5.02 -13.58 -31.57
N LEU A 596 -4.95 -14.12 -32.79
CA LEU A 596 -4.38 -15.43 -33.08
C LEU A 596 -2.85 -15.42 -32.98
N ALA A 597 -2.21 -14.29 -33.26
CA ALA A 597 -0.76 -14.08 -33.19
C ALA A 597 -0.23 -13.92 -31.76
N LYS A 598 -1.07 -14.01 -30.72
CA LYS A 598 -0.54 -14.11 -29.34
C LYS A 598 0.41 -15.31 -29.22
N PRO A 599 1.54 -15.17 -28.50
CA PRO A 599 2.59 -16.19 -28.46
C PRO A 599 2.06 -17.61 -28.18
N MET A 600 1.10 -17.73 -27.27
CA MET A 600 0.48 -19.02 -26.93
C MET A 600 -0.31 -19.64 -28.09
N ASN A 601 -1.05 -18.82 -28.83
CA ASN A 601 -1.81 -19.29 -29.98
C ASN A 601 -0.89 -19.69 -31.14
N LEU A 602 0.22 -18.98 -31.34
CA LEU A 602 1.24 -19.34 -32.34
C LEU A 602 1.93 -20.66 -31.99
N ILE A 603 2.19 -20.92 -30.71
CA ILE A 603 2.71 -22.21 -30.24
C ILE A 603 1.71 -23.34 -30.56
N TRP A 604 0.43 -23.15 -30.22
CA TRP A 604 -0.61 -24.14 -30.53
C TRP A 604 -0.82 -24.32 -32.02
N LEU A 605 -0.78 -23.24 -32.78
CA LEU A 605 -0.84 -23.30 -34.25
C LEU A 605 0.35 -24.08 -34.83
N GLY A 606 1.55 -23.86 -34.27
CA GLY A 606 2.76 -24.59 -34.65
C GLY A 606 2.65 -26.09 -34.34
N VAL A 607 2.20 -26.43 -33.15
CA VAL A 607 1.96 -27.83 -32.73
C VAL A 607 0.89 -28.47 -33.62
N PHE A 608 -0.23 -27.79 -33.85
CA PHE A 608 -1.29 -28.27 -34.74
C PHE A 608 -0.79 -28.48 -36.18
N SER A 609 -0.02 -27.52 -36.71
CA SER A 609 0.60 -27.63 -38.04
C SER A 609 1.53 -28.82 -38.15
N LEU A 610 2.33 -29.11 -37.11
CA LEU A 610 3.19 -30.28 -37.05
C LEU A 610 2.40 -31.59 -37.05
N ILE A 611 1.29 -31.63 -36.31
CA ILE A 611 0.37 -32.78 -36.29
C ILE A 611 -0.24 -33.01 -37.68
N VAL A 612 -0.74 -31.95 -38.30
CA VAL A 612 -1.33 -32.00 -39.65
C VAL A 612 -0.30 -32.43 -40.68
N ILE A 613 0.90 -31.86 -40.66
CA ILE A 613 2.00 -32.26 -41.58
C ILE A 613 2.40 -33.72 -41.34
N SER A 614 2.44 -34.17 -40.09
CA SER A 614 2.71 -35.57 -39.76
C SER A 614 1.62 -36.51 -40.28
N ALA A 615 0.36 -36.15 -40.09
CA ALA A 615 -0.79 -36.89 -40.60
C ALA A 615 -0.82 -36.98 -42.14
N LEU A 616 -0.59 -35.83 -42.82
CA LEU A 616 -0.52 -35.78 -44.29
C LEU A 616 0.67 -36.60 -44.84
N ARG A 617 1.79 -36.67 -44.16
CA ARG A 617 2.91 -37.53 -44.50
C ARG A 617 2.59 -39.01 -44.30
N ALA A 618 1.85 -39.33 -43.23
CA ALA A 618 1.38 -40.69 -43.00
C ALA A 618 0.41 -41.17 -44.10
N VAL A 619 -0.50 -40.31 -44.54
CA VAL A 619 -1.47 -40.59 -45.63
C VAL A 619 -0.75 -40.72 -46.99
N ARG A 620 0.30 -39.92 -47.26
CA ARG A 620 1.06 -40.02 -48.53
C ARG A 620 2.11 -41.13 -48.56
N GLY A 621 2.18 -41.98 -47.56
CA GLY A 621 3.14 -43.07 -47.46
C GLY A 621 4.61 -42.68 -47.28
N ASP A 622 4.90 -41.35 -47.15
CA ASP A 622 6.23 -40.81 -46.90
C ASP A 622 6.55 -40.66 -45.41
N GLY A 623 5.71 -41.21 -44.55
CA GLY A 623 5.95 -41.24 -43.10
C GLY A 623 7.19 -42.11 -42.81
N PRO A 624 7.99 -41.74 -41.80
CA PRO A 624 8.99 -42.65 -41.30
C PRO A 624 8.26 -43.94 -40.94
N ARG A 625 8.67 -45.06 -41.52
CA ARG A 625 8.15 -46.37 -41.16
C ARG A 625 8.41 -46.59 -39.66
N VAL A 626 7.50 -46.15 -38.84
CA VAL A 626 7.39 -46.53 -37.44
C VAL A 626 6.84 -47.93 -37.44
N GLY A 627 7.70 -48.87 -37.68
CA GLY A 627 7.35 -50.25 -37.88
C GLY A 627 8.55 -51.17 -37.87
N ARG A 628 9.60 -50.81 -37.19
CA ARG A 628 10.45 -51.86 -36.61
C ARG A 628 9.73 -52.30 -35.34
N ARG A 629 9.11 -53.50 -35.43
CA ARG A 629 8.71 -54.24 -34.25
C ARG A 629 9.88 -54.20 -33.26
N PHE A 630 9.68 -53.54 -32.19
CA PHE A 630 10.55 -53.73 -31.03
C PHE A 630 10.28 -55.17 -30.59
N VAL A 631 11.17 -56.05 -30.98
CA VAL A 631 11.20 -57.42 -30.42
C VAL A 631 11.48 -57.20 -28.93
N HIS A 632 10.57 -57.63 -28.11
CA HIS A 632 10.70 -57.54 -26.65
C HIS A 632 12.04 -58.16 -26.25
N PRO A 633 12.84 -57.56 -25.36
CA PRO A 633 14.15 -58.11 -24.97
C PRO A 633 14.12 -59.60 -24.58
N TYR A 634 13.01 -60.09 -24.07
CA TYR A 634 12.81 -61.49 -23.70
C TYR A 634 12.46 -62.40 -24.89
N GLU A 635 11.97 -61.92 -26.02
CA GLU A 635 11.75 -62.74 -27.22
C GLU A 635 13.03 -63.05 -27.99
N LYS A 636 14.08 -62.26 -27.84
CA LYS A 636 15.38 -62.51 -28.46
C LYS A 636 16.13 -63.69 -27.82
N GLN A 637 15.93 -63.98 -26.54
CA GLN A 637 16.59 -65.04 -25.84
C GLN A 637 16.00 -66.43 -26.19
N THR A 638 14.69 -66.53 -26.46
CA THR A 638 14.02 -67.74 -26.83
C THR A 638 14.26 -68.19 -28.28
N LEU A 639 14.66 -67.28 -29.18
CA LEU A 639 14.90 -67.60 -30.60
C LEU A 639 16.35 -67.98 -30.92
N LEU A 640 17.30 -67.78 -30.01
CA LEU A 640 18.72 -68.03 -30.26
C LEU A 640 19.26 -69.28 -29.58
N GLU A 641 18.53 -69.89 -28.65
CA GLU A 641 18.99 -71.09 -27.96
C GLU A 641 17.97 -72.19 -28.15
N GLY A 642 18.19 -73.02 -29.18
CA GLY A 642 17.49 -74.30 -29.40
C GLY A 642 17.85 -75.31 -28.35
N ARG A 643 17.99 -74.96 -27.07
CA ARG A 643 18.23 -75.87 -25.95
C ARG A 643 17.28 -75.55 -24.80
N PRO A 644 16.67 -76.59 -24.19
CA PRO A 644 15.80 -76.35 -23.05
C PRO A 644 16.60 -75.85 -21.84
N ALA A 645 16.10 -74.82 -21.20
CA ALA A 645 16.68 -74.28 -19.99
C ALA A 645 16.71 -75.31 -18.88
N ARG A 646 17.89 -75.59 -18.35
CA ARG A 646 18.05 -76.31 -17.07
C ARG A 646 17.69 -75.35 -15.94
N LEU A 647 16.70 -75.72 -15.17
CA LEU A 647 16.40 -75.15 -13.88
C LEU A 647 17.62 -75.31 -12.95
N LEU A 648 18.26 -74.23 -12.60
CA LEU A 648 19.19 -74.23 -11.47
C LEU A 648 18.38 -73.85 -10.23
N THR A 649 18.12 -74.83 -9.41
CA THR A 649 17.76 -74.63 -8.01
C THR A 649 18.99 -74.10 -7.28
N THR A 650 18.93 -72.99 -6.67
CA THR A 650 19.89 -72.55 -5.65
C THR A 650 19.14 -72.31 -4.35
N ASP A 651 19.43 -73.25 -3.45
CA ASP A 651 19.23 -73.05 -2.01
C ASP A 651 20.16 -71.97 -1.44
N ALA A 652 19.75 -71.51 -0.30
CA ALA A 652 20.50 -70.83 0.75
C ALA A 652 20.58 -69.32 0.73
N ALA A 653 19.78 -68.81 1.62
CA ALA A 653 20.03 -67.57 2.32
C ALA A 653 21.28 -67.67 3.23
N PRO A 654 21.88 -66.60 3.62
CA PRO A 654 21.99 -66.32 5.04
C PRO A 654 21.64 -64.91 5.44
N THR A 655 21.18 -64.84 6.65
CA THR A 655 20.73 -63.75 7.50
C THR A 655 21.87 -62.85 7.98
N PRO A 656 21.56 -61.72 8.67
CA PRO A 656 22.38 -60.50 8.70
C PRO A 656 23.27 -60.41 9.95
N ALA A 657 24.20 -59.46 9.92
CA ALA A 657 24.83 -58.91 11.13
C ALA A 657 25.15 -57.42 10.92
N GLU A 658 24.50 -56.62 11.62
CA GLU A 658 24.82 -55.67 12.68
C GLU A 658 26.17 -54.90 12.63
N ARG A 659 26.01 -53.60 12.92
CA ARG A 659 26.92 -52.65 13.59
C ARG A 659 27.98 -51.99 12.68
N SER A 660 28.02 -50.71 12.68
CA SER A 660 28.04 -49.64 13.71
C SER A 660 27.79 -48.28 13.04
#